data_0841a39bb93188f9e477a4e98920698c
#
_entry.id   0841a39bb93188f9e477a4e98920698c
#
_cell.length_a   1.000
_cell.length_b   1.000
_cell.length_c   1.000
_cell.angle_alpha   90.00
_cell.angle_beta   90.00
_cell.angle_gamma   90.00
#
_symmetry.space_group_name_H-M   'P 1'
#
loop_
_entity.id
_entity.type
_entity.pdbx_description
1 polymer ?
#
loop_
_entity_poly.entity_id
_entity_poly.type
_entity_poly.pdbx_seq_one_letter_code
_entity_poly.pdbx_strand_id
1 'polypeptide(L)'
;MSSAGIPITGFDPSLLLSYYNSRLPVAPAAQQTSTLAQSANSATANDAAPWENFNPPSQQVEDAQVLSLTNFIDLSKVPASAGSTADQKTEQDNQKLFALYQAVNNLAYLASMSQRDGMTAGQLQGFDTRFQQGMQQVQNFIATQSFNNFTLQATAPSSSVTSQVAIPFPPMNYAGGTIATDSQLADPLANVSTSDSFDISVKKNGVATDVPIDLSQVTGPLTMDNIVAYVNQQLSADGFSTRFKRVMTTGSIDDPANATYGIAINQAPSEQITLSSAAATPALYFAGNTGSATGTSGVAGVNGATIGATPPDQQGRLVKLTGLDSNPRGVFNANTNPDTGTTTAQSTVVDSNGNVYVLGNATGDFGNQLNQGTQDAVLSKYDSAGNLQWSKLLGSAGTANGASLALDPNGGVVVVGTTNADLTSAAIADGNNDSFVARYDADGNQIWTKQIQTLSANQAASVSVDSSGNIYVGGQVTGTIGAGQTNQGGGDAYVAKLDSSGNVIYEQQSGSSGADSVAATATTSDGGLVVASTENGHAILSKYANGDATQAPVWQVDLGDLQNGGAIGGLAVSGGNIYVSGTTSNAALNAGGAASIANGGSGGTDAFVFALTDSGASVSADHVSYAGTSATDQGGGVTVGSDGTIYLTGTTKGTFAGQTRSAVNTNNAFVAALAAGGSVTWTHQYGGADGQSTGAAVAIDPAGASVLDALGLPRGTLDLNQSVDLASSTTLRTGDSFQIQIQGAASRTTTITIDDGETMDSLALKISSALGFAGSATATYANGGKALKISVNPGITATLIAGPADFDALARLGISPGTISNASGNSNSSSSSTTATGAASQVFGLGFSGKPLDISTATDAGAARAQLLNVLSSIRNAYRTTNTPAGSTSTASTQSTGAVPAYLTSQLASYQTALSALTALSTSSSTTGTSGLA
;
A
#
# COMPACT_ATOMS: atom_id res chain seq x y z
N MET A 1 -7.83 38.25 -44.12
CA MET A 1 -9.22 38.29 -43.63
C MET A 1 -9.28 37.40 -42.43
N SER A 2 -9.28 37.98 -41.24
CA SER A 2 -9.33 37.27 -39.96
C SER A 2 -10.80 37.04 -39.61
N SER A 3 -11.20 35.78 -39.43
CA SER A 3 -12.48 35.45 -38.86
C SER A 3 -12.39 35.58 -37.32
N ALA A 4 -13.04 36.60 -36.80
CA ALA A 4 -13.22 36.79 -35.37
C ALA A 4 -14.18 35.70 -34.84
N GLY A 5 -13.66 34.79 -34.03
CA GLY A 5 -14.48 33.87 -33.26
C GLY A 5 -15.20 34.63 -32.13
N ILE A 6 -16.52 34.52 -32.08
CA ILE A 6 -17.33 35.05 -31.00
C ILE A 6 -17.14 34.14 -29.79
N PRO A 7 -16.68 34.62 -28.63
CA PRO A 7 -16.65 33.80 -27.44
C PRO A 7 -18.10 33.61 -26.91
N ILE A 8 -18.60 32.40 -26.91
CA ILE A 8 -19.84 32.05 -26.21
C ILE A 8 -19.48 31.99 -24.70
N THR A 9 -19.56 33.11 -24.03
CA THR A 9 -19.53 33.19 -22.57
C THR A 9 -20.94 33.07 -22.02
N GLY A 10 -21.21 32.08 -21.20
CA GLY A 10 -22.31 32.07 -20.25
C GLY A 10 -23.60 31.44 -20.75
N PHE A 11 -23.67 30.10 -20.78
CA PHE A 11 -24.96 29.45 -20.59
C PHE A 11 -25.25 29.43 -19.09
N ASP A 12 -26.30 30.17 -18.68
CA ASP A 12 -26.79 30.17 -17.31
C ASP A 12 -27.53 28.84 -17.04
N PRO A 13 -27.03 27.99 -16.09
CA PRO A 13 -27.71 26.73 -15.73
C PRO A 13 -29.13 26.94 -15.20
N SER A 14 -29.47 28.16 -14.75
CA SER A 14 -30.81 28.55 -14.28
C SER A 14 -31.84 28.56 -15.41
N LEU A 15 -31.43 28.84 -16.64
CA LEU A 15 -32.29 28.80 -17.81
C LEU A 15 -32.71 27.39 -18.18
N LEU A 16 -31.80 26.40 -18.02
CA LEU A 16 -32.09 25.01 -18.28
C LEU A 16 -33.06 24.42 -17.25
N LEU A 17 -32.86 24.76 -16.02
CA LEU A 17 -33.72 24.33 -14.91
C LEU A 17 -35.09 25.06 -14.96
N SER A 18 -35.16 26.32 -15.41
CA SER A 18 -36.41 27.01 -15.65
C SER A 18 -37.19 26.38 -16.81
N TYR A 19 -36.50 25.93 -17.86
CA TYR A 19 -37.11 25.19 -18.96
C TYR A 19 -37.67 23.83 -18.52
N TYR A 20 -36.94 23.09 -17.67
CA TYR A 20 -37.43 21.84 -17.09
C TYR A 20 -38.62 22.09 -16.13
N ASN A 21 -38.57 23.10 -15.31
CA ASN A 21 -39.66 23.44 -14.40
C ASN A 21 -40.90 24.01 -15.09
N SER A 22 -40.79 24.63 -16.27
CA SER A 22 -41.93 25.10 -17.07
C SER A 22 -42.69 23.96 -17.73
N ARG A 23 -42.10 22.74 -17.76
CA ARG A 23 -42.78 21.53 -18.32
C ARG A 23 -43.27 20.57 -17.26
N LEU A 24 -43.02 20.82 -15.96
CA LEU A 24 -43.75 20.14 -14.89
C LEU A 24 -45.17 20.72 -14.89
N PRO A 25 -46.20 19.88 -14.80
CA PRO A 25 -47.54 20.39 -14.67
C PRO A 25 -47.65 21.26 -13.42
N VAL A 26 -47.88 22.57 -13.64
CA VAL A 26 -48.13 23.51 -12.52
C VAL A 26 -49.44 23.05 -11.90
N ALA A 27 -49.42 22.66 -10.64
CA ALA A 27 -50.66 22.48 -9.88
C ALA A 27 -51.43 23.79 -9.90
N PRO A 28 -52.70 23.80 -10.37
CA PRO A 28 -53.48 25.02 -10.43
C PRO A 28 -53.67 25.59 -9.04
N ALA A 29 -53.39 26.91 -8.90
CA ALA A 29 -53.74 27.67 -7.72
C ALA A 29 -55.24 27.49 -7.42
N ALA A 30 -55.54 27.21 -6.15
CA ALA A 30 -56.89 27.05 -5.67
C ALA A 30 -57.76 28.21 -6.03
N GLN A 31 -58.76 27.99 -6.91
CA GLN A 31 -59.97 28.78 -6.96
C GLN A 31 -61.12 27.92 -6.45
N GLN A 32 -61.72 28.41 -5.36
CA GLN A 32 -63.01 27.87 -4.86
C GLN A 32 -64.10 28.01 -5.94
N THR A 33 -64.84 26.96 -6.18
CA THR A 33 -66.30 26.91 -5.91
C THR A 33 -66.96 25.72 -6.62
N SER A 34 -67.83 25.11 -5.85
CA SER A 34 -69.09 24.39 -6.16
C SER A 34 -69.06 23.03 -6.84
N THR A 35 -69.38 22.07 -6.02
CA THR A 35 -70.36 20.95 -6.19
C THR A 35 -70.62 20.44 -7.60
N LEU A 36 -70.32 19.19 -7.83
CA LEU A 36 -71.32 18.17 -8.15
C LEU A 36 -70.66 16.78 -8.15
N ALA A 37 -71.31 15.87 -7.44
CA ALA A 37 -71.03 14.48 -7.48
C ALA A 37 -71.23 13.90 -8.86
N GLN A 38 -70.32 13.03 -9.30
CA GLN A 38 -70.73 11.81 -9.99
C GLN A 38 -69.55 10.86 -10.24
N SER A 39 -69.85 9.65 -9.76
CA SER A 39 -69.44 8.33 -10.23
C SER A 39 -67.98 7.97 -10.30
N ALA A 40 -67.65 7.07 -9.37
CA ALA A 40 -66.57 6.13 -9.48
C ALA A 40 -66.54 5.46 -10.84
N ASN A 41 -65.41 5.62 -11.50
CA ASN A 41 -64.90 4.57 -12.36
C ASN A 41 -63.37 4.59 -12.26
N SER A 42 -62.89 3.48 -11.79
CA SER A 42 -61.48 3.15 -11.59
C SER A 42 -60.64 3.47 -12.80
N ALA A 43 -59.95 4.59 -12.74
CA ALA A 43 -58.78 4.77 -13.53
C ALA A 43 -57.60 4.35 -12.62
N THR A 44 -56.98 3.25 -12.89
CA THR A 44 -55.61 2.93 -12.43
C THR A 44 -54.76 4.04 -12.96
N ALA A 45 -54.59 5.09 -12.18
CA ALA A 45 -53.53 6.04 -12.38
C ALA A 45 -52.20 5.27 -12.18
N ASN A 46 -51.55 4.90 -13.27
CA ASN A 46 -50.15 4.64 -13.28
C ASN A 46 -49.50 5.94 -12.84
N ASP A 47 -49.10 6.04 -11.58
CA ASP A 47 -48.22 7.11 -11.11
C ASP A 47 -46.85 6.90 -11.76
N ALA A 48 -46.75 7.35 -13.03
CA ALA A 48 -45.48 7.45 -13.73
C ALA A 48 -44.62 8.47 -13.02
N ALA A 49 -43.44 8.10 -12.66
CA ALA A 49 -42.49 9.01 -12.06
C ALA A 49 -42.30 10.25 -12.93
N PRO A 50 -42.09 11.47 -12.38
CA PRO A 50 -41.98 12.74 -13.11
C PRO A 50 -41.03 12.70 -14.31
N TRP A 51 -40.06 11.77 -14.30
CA TRP A 51 -39.06 11.60 -15.37
C TRP A 51 -39.42 10.52 -16.42
N GLU A 52 -40.55 9.84 -16.34
CA GLU A 52 -40.93 8.76 -17.27
C GLU A 52 -41.53 9.28 -18.57
N ASN A 53 -42.03 10.52 -18.60
CA ASN A 53 -42.66 11.15 -19.77
C ASN A 53 -41.78 12.17 -20.50
N PHE A 54 -40.46 11.95 -20.47
CA PHE A 54 -39.48 12.90 -21.00
C PHE A 54 -39.16 12.63 -22.48
N ASN A 55 -39.31 13.64 -23.34
CA ASN A 55 -38.74 13.61 -24.68
C ASN A 55 -37.31 14.14 -24.62
N PRO A 56 -36.32 13.31 -24.90
CA PRO A 56 -34.91 13.75 -24.83
C PRO A 56 -34.64 14.86 -25.87
N PRO A 57 -33.78 15.85 -25.55
CA PRO A 57 -33.29 16.82 -26.50
C PRO A 57 -32.48 16.15 -27.62
N SER A 58 -32.19 16.93 -28.69
CA SER A 58 -31.33 16.40 -29.74
C SER A 58 -29.92 16.03 -29.17
N GLN A 59 -29.29 15.01 -29.73
CA GLN A 59 -28.00 14.51 -29.25
C GLN A 59 -26.92 15.59 -29.08
N GLN A 60 -26.85 16.57 -30.00
CA GLN A 60 -25.88 17.67 -29.91
C GLN A 60 -26.12 18.59 -28.70
N VAL A 61 -27.39 18.81 -28.36
CA VAL A 61 -27.77 19.62 -27.19
C VAL A 61 -27.47 18.88 -25.92
N GLU A 62 -27.73 17.59 -25.87
CA GLU A 62 -27.45 16.74 -24.72
C GLU A 62 -25.93 16.59 -24.49
N ASP A 63 -25.12 16.41 -25.55
CA ASP A 63 -23.66 16.41 -25.48
C ASP A 63 -23.13 17.71 -24.86
N ALA A 64 -23.59 18.84 -25.35
CA ALA A 64 -23.15 20.14 -24.86
C ALA A 64 -23.57 20.38 -23.39
N GLN A 65 -24.75 19.93 -23.01
CA GLN A 65 -25.25 20.02 -21.65
C GLN A 65 -24.41 19.23 -20.66
N VAL A 66 -24.17 17.95 -20.94
CA VAL A 66 -23.43 17.07 -20.06
C VAL A 66 -21.96 17.48 -19.99
N LEU A 67 -21.37 17.93 -21.08
CA LEU A 67 -20.00 18.44 -21.09
C LEU A 67 -19.82 19.78 -20.39
N SER A 68 -20.86 20.59 -20.21
CA SER A 68 -20.82 21.86 -19.50
C SER A 68 -21.08 21.74 -17.99
N LEU A 69 -21.56 20.59 -17.49
CA LEU A 69 -21.87 20.39 -16.08
C LEU A 69 -20.62 20.55 -15.20
N THR A 70 -20.66 21.44 -14.25
CA THR A 70 -19.69 21.55 -13.17
C THR A 70 -20.16 20.77 -11.93
N ASN A 71 -21.48 20.70 -11.72
CA ASN A 71 -22.11 19.93 -10.64
C ASN A 71 -23.13 18.97 -11.25
N PHE A 72 -22.98 17.69 -10.95
CA PHE A 72 -23.89 16.64 -11.38
C PHE A 72 -25.15 16.54 -10.51
N ILE A 73 -25.03 16.92 -9.22
CA ILE A 73 -26.14 16.92 -8.27
C ILE A 73 -26.50 18.35 -7.91
N ASP A 74 -27.73 18.75 -8.25
CA ASP A 74 -28.26 20.05 -7.89
C ASP A 74 -29.32 19.91 -6.79
N LEU A 75 -28.97 20.36 -5.60
CA LEU A 75 -29.85 20.40 -4.42
C LEU A 75 -30.45 21.81 -4.17
N SER A 76 -30.23 22.76 -5.02
CA SER A 76 -30.66 24.17 -4.81
C SER A 76 -32.17 24.33 -4.63
N LYS A 77 -32.94 23.35 -5.10
CA LYS A 77 -34.41 23.33 -5.01
C LYS A 77 -34.96 22.38 -3.94
N VAL A 78 -34.10 21.65 -3.28
CA VAL A 78 -34.50 20.76 -2.17
C VAL A 78 -34.55 21.60 -0.90
N PRO A 79 -35.70 21.70 -0.19
CA PRO A 79 -35.79 22.44 1.07
C PRO A 79 -34.77 21.89 2.09
N ALA A 80 -34.10 22.78 2.80
CA ALA A 80 -33.09 22.42 3.80
C ALA A 80 -33.67 21.58 4.95
N SER A 81 -34.95 21.73 5.24
CA SER A 81 -35.67 20.91 6.23
C SER A 81 -36.96 20.38 5.64
N ALA A 82 -37.32 19.14 5.96
CA ALA A 82 -38.63 18.61 5.64
C ALA A 82 -39.69 19.38 6.46
N GLY A 83 -40.86 19.60 5.85
CA GLY A 83 -42.02 20.09 6.58
C GLY A 83 -42.51 19.09 7.63
N SER A 84 -43.48 19.50 8.45
CA SER A 84 -43.98 18.67 9.56
C SER A 84 -44.91 17.53 9.12
N THR A 85 -45.50 17.61 7.93
CA THR A 85 -46.46 16.63 7.41
C THR A 85 -45.76 15.46 6.68
N ALA A 86 -46.43 14.32 6.61
CA ALA A 86 -45.91 13.15 5.89
C ALA A 86 -45.71 13.45 4.39
N ASP A 87 -46.66 14.17 3.78
CA ASP A 87 -46.58 14.53 2.36
C ASP A 87 -45.39 15.46 2.05
N GLN A 88 -45.12 16.42 2.93
CA GLN A 88 -43.96 17.33 2.78
C GLN A 88 -42.61 16.56 2.91
N LYS A 89 -42.55 15.57 3.76
CA LYS A 89 -41.40 14.68 3.91
C LYS A 89 -41.18 13.81 2.68
N THR A 90 -42.27 13.24 2.16
CA THR A 90 -42.22 12.41 0.95
C THR A 90 -41.82 13.27 -0.26
N GLU A 91 -42.31 14.49 -0.37
CA GLU A 91 -41.94 15.40 -1.45
C GLU A 91 -40.44 15.80 -1.40
N GLN A 92 -39.92 16.06 -0.23
CA GLN A 92 -38.47 16.31 -0.08
C GLN A 92 -37.65 15.09 -0.50
N ASP A 93 -38.06 13.88 -0.10
CA ASP A 93 -37.40 12.64 -0.51
C ASP A 93 -37.46 12.43 -2.02
N ASN A 94 -38.59 12.72 -2.64
CA ASN A 94 -38.78 12.65 -4.09
C ASN A 94 -37.85 13.63 -4.84
N GLN A 95 -37.70 14.84 -4.33
CA GLN A 95 -36.82 15.86 -4.92
C GLN A 95 -35.33 15.42 -4.82
N LYS A 96 -34.92 14.84 -3.69
CA LYS A 96 -33.58 14.26 -3.53
C LYS A 96 -33.36 13.09 -4.48
N LEU A 97 -34.33 12.17 -4.61
CA LEU A 97 -34.24 11.05 -5.56
C LEU A 97 -34.15 11.55 -7.00
N PHE A 98 -34.88 12.61 -7.34
CA PHE A 98 -34.84 13.18 -8.68
C PHE A 98 -33.48 13.80 -9.00
N ALA A 99 -32.88 14.52 -8.07
CA ALA A 99 -31.52 15.07 -8.22
C ALA A 99 -30.49 13.96 -8.44
N LEU A 100 -30.59 12.88 -7.67
CA LEU A 100 -29.72 11.71 -7.83
C LEU A 100 -29.96 11.01 -9.19
N TYR A 101 -31.22 10.84 -9.58
CA TYR A 101 -31.57 10.27 -10.87
C TYR A 101 -30.93 11.03 -12.03
N GLN A 102 -31.02 12.36 -12.02
CA GLN A 102 -30.41 13.21 -13.06
C GLN A 102 -28.90 13.05 -13.11
N ALA A 103 -28.25 13.03 -11.95
CA ALA A 103 -26.80 12.84 -11.87
C ALA A 103 -26.36 11.50 -12.48
N VAL A 104 -27.00 10.41 -12.07
CA VAL A 104 -26.69 9.07 -12.59
C VAL A 104 -27.02 8.95 -14.08
N ASN A 105 -28.09 9.57 -14.55
CA ASN A 105 -28.44 9.60 -15.98
C ASN A 105 -27.40 10.35 -16.82
N ASN A 106 -26.89 11.49 -16.33
CA ASN A 106 -25.82 12.23 -16.98
C ASN A 106 -24.51 11.45 -17.04
N LEU A 107 -24.20 10.67 -15.97
CA LEU A 107 -23.05 9.76 -15.97
C LEU A 107 -23.21 8.60 -16.94
N ALA A 108 -24.40 8.01 -17.02
CA ALA A 108 -24.70 6.98 -18.01
C ALA A 108 -24.59 7.51 -19.44
N TYR A 109 -24.93 8.78 -19.64
CA TYR A 109 -24.79 9.45 -20.92
C TYR A 109 -23.31 9.67 -21.28
N LEU A 110 -22.47 10.15 -20.33
CA LEU A 110 -21.01 10.24 -20.53
C LEU A 110 -20.40 8.88 -20.92
N ALA A 111 -20.80 7.83 -20.21
CA ALA A 111 -20.37 6.48 -20.57
C ALA A 111 -20.82 6.07 -21.98
N SER A 112 -22.01 6.50 -22.45
CA SER A 112 -22.47 6.27 -23.82
C SER A 112 -21.68 7.08 -24.86
N MET A 113 -21.25 8.28 -24.51
CA MET A 113 -20.37 9.08 -25.38
C MET A 113 -19.03 8.42 -25.61
N SER A 114 -18.44 7.82 -24.55
CA SER A 114 -17.17 7.08 -24.63
C SER A 114 -17.23 5.82 -25.51
N GLN A 115 -18.43 5.31 -25.82
CA GLN A 115 -18.63 4.15 -26.69
C GLN A 115 -18.77 4.51 -28.17
N ARG A 116 -18.77 5.79 -28.54
CA ARG A 116 -18.93 6.22 -29.91
C ARG A 116 -17.71 5.95 -30.76
N ASP A 117 -17.88 5.52 -31.99
CA ASP A 117 -16.79 5.28 -32.92
C ASP A 117 -15.99 6.56 -33.22
N GLY A 118 -14.67 6.40 -33.34
CA GLY A 118 -13.78 7.50 -33.70
C GLY A 118 -13.35 8.42 -32.54
N MET A 119 -13.63 8.08 -31.29
CA MET A 119 -13.12 8.80 -30.13
C MET A 119 -11.61 8.67 -30.00
N THR A 120 -10.93 9.79 -29.81
CA THR A 120 -9.49 9.80 -29.53
C THR A 120 -9.23 9.47 -28.06
N ALA A 121 -8.03 8.96 -27.74
CA ALA A 121 -7.62 8.66 -26.37
C ALA A 121 -7.75 9.90 -25.44
N GLY A 122 -7.43 11.10 -25.93
CA GLY A 122 -7.57 12.34 -25.15
C GLY A 122 -9.03 12.71 -24.87
N GLN A 123 -9.95 12.42 -25.79
CA GLN A 123 -11.39 12.63 -25.55
C GLN A 123 -11.93 11.64 -24.52
N LEU A 124 -11.53 10.36 -24.62
CA LEU A 124 -11.91 9.34 -23.64
C LEU A 124 -11.41 9.68 -22.23
N GLN A 125 -10.17 10.11 -22.11
CA GLN A 125 -9.62 10.57 -20.82
C GLN A 125 -10.33 11.80 -20.28
N GLY A 126 -10.73 12.76 -21.15
CA GLY A 126 -11.51 13.93 -20.76
C GLY A 126 -12.90 13.54 -20.25
N PHE A 127 -13.55 12.56 -20.88
CA PHE A 127 -14.83 12.03 -20.42
C PHE A 127 -14.69 11.28 -19.10
N ASP A 128 -13.65 10.46 -18.95
CA ASP A 128 -13.43 9.73 -17.71
C ASP A 128 -13.15 10.68 -16.55
N THR A 129 -12.31 11.69 -16.70
CA THR A 129 -12.08 12.69 -15.66
C THR A 129 -13.38 13.33 -15.18
N ARG A 130 -14.29 13.69 -16.08
CA ARG A 130 -15.60 14.21 -15.71
C ARG A 130 -16.50 13.18 -15.06
N PHE A 131 -16.43 11.96 -15.57
CA PHE A 131 -17.18 10.84 -15.02
C PHE A 131 -16.78 10.56 -13.56
N GLN A 132 -15.48 10.53 -13.27
CA GLN A 132 -14.99 10.36 -11.91
C GLN A 132 -15.42 11.49 -10.98
N GLN A 133 -15.37 12.75 -11.43
CA GLN A 133 -15.89 13.88 -10.66
C GLN A 133 -17.36 13.73 -10.33
N GLY A 134 -18.17 13.34 -11.30
CA GLY A 134 -19.60 13.12 -11.10
C GLY A 134 -19.89 11.91 -10.21
N MET A 135 -19.13 10.83 -10.35
CA MET A 135 -19.23 9.65 -9.48
C MET A 135 -18.91 9.99 -8.03
N GLN A 136 -17.88 10.79 -7.78
CA GLN A 136 -17.55 11.27 -6.45
C GLN A 136 -18.68 12.10 -5.84
N GLN A 137 -19.33 12.96 -6.62
CA GLN A 137 -20.50 13.72 -6.14
C GLN A 137 -21.68 12.81 -5.81
N VAL A 138 -21.93 11.77 -6.62
CA VAL A 138 -22.98 10.77 -6.36
C VAL A 138 -22.67 9.99 -5.08
N GLN A 139 -21.44 9.54 -4.89
CA GLN A 139 -21.02 8.84 -3.67
C GLN A 139 -21.16 9.71 -2.42
N ASN A 140 -20.67 10.94 -2.48
CA ASN A 140 -20.82 11.91 -1.38
C ASN A 140 -22.29 12.18 -1.07
N PHE A 141 -23.15 12.30 -2.08
CA PHE A 141 -24.59 12.49 -1.88
C PHE A 141 -25.20 11.31 -1.12
N ILE A 142 -24.92 10.08 -1.56
CA ILE A 142 -25.43 8.86 -0.92
C ILE A 142 -24.94 8.75 0.53
N ALA A 143 -23.69 9.13 0.78
CA ALA A 143 -23.08 9.05 2.11
C ALA A 143 -23.61 10.13 3.09
N THR A 144 -23.97 11.33 2.58
CA THR A 144 -24.28 12.48 3.43
C THR A 144 -25.77 12.80 3.52
N GLN A 145 -26.58 12.37 2.53
CA GLN A 145 -28.00 12.72 2.50
C GLN A 145 -28.86 11.68 3.22
N SER A 146 -29.62 12.14 4.20
CA SER A 146 -30.67 11.34 4.86
C SER A 146 -32.00 11.53 4.17
N PHE A 147 -32.79 10.48 4.08
CA PHE A 147 -34.17 10.48 3.63
C PHE A 147 -35.12 10.28 4.81
N ASN A 148 -36.34 10.84 4.72
CA ASN A 148 -37.29 10.81 5.82
C ASN A 148 -38.02 9.46 5.95
N ASN A 149 -38.28 8.80 4.81
CA ASN A 149 -39.13 7.62 4.74
C ASN A 149 -38.37 6.32 4.47
N PHE A 150 -37.10 6.40 4.07
CA PHE A 150 -36.26 5.22 3.74
C PHE A 150 -34.78 5.53 3.89
N THR A 151 -33.96 4.48 3.75
CA THR A 151 -32.50 4.60 3.70
C THR A 151 -32.02 4.21 2.31
N LEU A 152 -31.13 5.00 1.72
CA LEU A 152 -30.51 4.74 0.43
C LEU A 152 -29.06 4.26 0.64
N GLN A 153 -28.65 3.23 -0.09
CA GLN A 153 -27.30 2.66 -0.02
C GLN A 153 -26.68 2.58 -1.40
N ALA A 154 -25.37 2.77 -1.50
CA ALA A 154 -24.64 2.65 -2.77
C ALA A 154 -24.66 1.23 -3.34
N THR A 155 -24.43 0.23 -2.48
CA THR A 155 -24.42 -1.19 -2.87
C THR A 155 -25.80 -1.82 -2.73
N ALA A 156 -26.00 -2.98 -3.36
CA ALA A 156 -27.20 -3.77 -3.12
C ALA A 156 -27.27 -4.17 -1.62
N PRO A 157 -28.46 -4.20 -0.99
CA PRO A 157 -28.58 -4.67 0.38
C PRO A 157 -28.01 -6.08 0.48
N SER A 158 -26.99 -6.24 1.29
CA SER A 158 -26.42 -7.54 1.57
C SER A 158 -26.82 -7.99 2.98
N SER A 159 -27.16 -9.22 3.15
CA SER A 159 -27.41 -9.81 4.48
C SER A 159 -26.12 -10.07 5.24
N SER A 160 -24.99 -9.93 4.61
CA SER A 160 -23.68 -10.13 5.22
C SER A 160 -22.59 -9.28 4.56
N VAL A 161 -21.53 -9.02 5.32
CA VAL A 161 -20.29 -8.42 4.83
C VAL A 161 -19.13 -9.30 5.25
N THR A 162 -18.09 -9.38 4.42
CA THR A 162 -16.85 -10.13 4.72
C THR A 162 -15.68 -9.18 4.63
N SER A 163 -14.75 -9.28 5.58
CA SER A 163 -13.51 -8.47 5.55
C SER A 163 -12.67 -8.79 4.30
N GLN A 164 -12.01 -7.78 3.75
CA GLN A 164 -11.00 -7.98 2.70
C GLN A 164 -9.74 -8.58 3.31
N VAL A 165 -9.40 -8.17 4.51
CA VAL A 165 -8.29 -8.71 5.27
C VAL A 165 -8.65 -10.11 5.78
N ALA A 166 -7.73 -11.04 5.57
CA ALA A 166 -7.81 -12.41 6.06
C ALA A 166 -6.45 -12.81 6.63
N ILE A 167 -6.44 -13.59 7.71
CA ILE A 167 -5.21 -14.17 8.25
C ILE A 167 -4.88 -15.41 7.40
N PRO A 168 -3.75 -15.42 6.67
CA PRO A 168 -3.34 -16.57 5.87
C PRO A 168 -3.17 -17.83 6.75
N PHE A 169 -3.37 -18.99 6.18
CA PHE A 169 -2.97 -20.22 6.86
C PHE A 169 -1.47 -20.33 6.90
N PRO A 170 -0.89 -20.84 8.01
CA PRO A 170 0.52 -21.14 8.05
C PRO A 170 0.92 -22.02 6.87
N PRO A 171 2.02 -21.71 6.17
CA PRO A 171 2.52 -22.58 5.11
C PRO A 171 2.92 -23.92 5.71
N MET A 172 2.44 -25.01 5.14
CA MET A 172 2.85 -26.36 5.58
C MET A 172 4.26 -26.73 5.06
N ASN A 173 4.80 -25.96 4.14
CA ASN A 173 6.08 -26.22 3.48
C ASN A 173 6.84 -24.91 3.31
N TYR A 174 8.13 -24.96 3.55
CA TYR A 174 9.05 -23.91 3.13
C TYR A 174 9.30 -24.05 1.62
N ALA A 175 9.24 -22.96 0.87
CA ALA A 175 9.64 -22.92 -0.54
C ALA A 175 10.90 -22.07 -0.67
N GLY A 176 11.98 -22.67 -1.12
CA GLY A 176 13.24 -21.96 -1.37
C GLY A 176 13.18 -21.11 -2.63
N GLY A 177 14.18 -20.24 -2.77
CA GLY A 177 14.34 -19.37 -3.93
C GLY A 177 14.68 -20.15 -5.22
N THR A 178 14.57 -19.48 -6.37
CA THR A 178 14.98 -20.04 -7.67
C THR A 178 16.48 -20.23 -7.73
N ILE A 179 16.92 -21.45 -8.10
CA ILE A 179 18.35 -21.81 -8.25
C ILE A 179 18.68 -22.43 -9.62
N ALA A 180 17.71 -22.88 -10.39
CA ALA A 180 17.94 -23.44 -11.73
C ALA A 180 16.75 -23.17 -12.66
N THR A 181 17.03 -23.06 -13.96
CA THR A 181 16.02 -23.15 -15.04
C THR A 181 15.80 -24.59 -15.46
N ASP A 182 14.76 -24.86 -16.22
CA ASP A 182 14.46 -26.19 -16.73
C ASP A 182 15.66 -26.80 -17.49
N SER A 183 16.32 -26.01 -18.34
CA SER A 183 17.49 -26.44 -19.09
C SER A 183 18.73 -26.77 -18.23
N GLN A 184 18.78 -26.27 -16.98
CA GLN A 184 19.91 -26.47 -16.06
C GLN A 184 19.68 -27.61 -15.08
N LEU A 185 18.53 -28.28 -15.08
CA LEU A 185 18.22 -29.34 -14.10
C LEU A 185 19.16 -30.55 -14.16
N ALA A 186 19.72 -30.84 -15.33
CA ALA A 186 20.67 -31.92 -15.53
C ALA A 186 22.13 -31.52 -15.23
N ASP A 187 22.38 -30.22 -15.08
CA ASP A 187 23.73 -29.69 -14.85
C ASP A 187 24.03 -29.60 -13.35
N PRO A 188 25.31 -29.66 -12.93
CA PRO A 188 25.71 -29.35 -11.57
C PRO A 188 25.30 -27.92 -11.22
N LEU A 189 24.77 -27.71 -9.99
CA LEU A 189 24.40 -26.40 -9.52
C LEU A 189 25.59 -25.44 -9.49
N ALA A 190 25.38 -24.24 -9.98
CA ALA A 190 26.40 -23.20 -9.95
C ALA A 190 26.74 -22.83 -8.49
N ASN A 191 28.02 -22.60 -8.23
CA ASN A 191 28.56 -22.23 -6.91
C ASN A 191 28.34 -23.29 -5.80
N VAL A 192 28.16 -24.54 -6.16
CA VAL A 192 28.13 -25.70 -5.25
C VAL A 192 29.28 -26.62 -5.58
N SER A 193 30.07 -26.97 -4.55
CA SER A 193 31.29 -27.78 -4.69
C SER A 193 31.21 -29.06 -3.83
N THR A 194 31.94 -30.08 -4.19
CA THR A 194 32.10 -31.29 -3.37
C THR A 194 32.82 -31.04 -2.04
N SER A 195 33.46 -29.90 -1.86
CA SER A 195 34.03 -29.47 -0.58
C SER A 195 33.05 -28.81 0.37
N ASP A 196 31.83 -28.53 -0.10
CA ASP A 196 30.83 -27.84 0.69
C ASP A 196 30.06 -28.79 1.60
N SER A 197 29.68 -28.28 2.75
CA SER A 197 28.86 -28.98 3.73
C SER A 197 27.94 -28.02 4.46
N PHE A 198 26.85 -28.56 5.01
CA PHE A 198 25.94 -27.86 5.90
C PHE A 198 25.30 -28.83 6.87
N ASP A 199 24.72 -28.32 7.94
CA ASP A 199 24.06 -29.13 8.96
C ASP A 199 22.56 -28.88 8.95
N ILE A 200 21.79 -29.94 9.14
CA ILE A 200 20.36 -29.93 9.40
C ILE A 200 20.14 -30.37 10.85
N SER A 201 19.85 -29.43 11.75
CA SER A 201 19.45 -29.78 13.11
C SER A 201 17.94 -30.01 13.14
N VAL A 202 17.53 -31.19 13.53
CA VAL A 202 16.12 -31.59 13.64
C VAL A 202 15.76 -31.71 15.12
N LYS A 203 14.89 -30.82 15.62
CA LYS A 203 14.37 -30.88 16.98
C LYS A 203 13.03 -31.63 17.00
N LYS A 204 13.00 -32.80 17.66
CA LYS A 204 11.81 -33.65 17.80
C LYS A 204 11.59 -33.99 19.27
N ASN A 205 10.40 -33.76 19.80
CA ASN A 205 10.06 -33.96 21.22
C ASN A 205 11.02 -33.27 22.20
N GLY A 206 11.51 -32.06 21.82
CA GLY A 206 12.43 -31.28 22.66
C GLY A 206 13.91 -31.66 22.51
N VAL A 207 14.24 -32.74 21.80
CA VAL A 207 15.62 -33.20 21.54
C VAL A 207 16.05 -32.74 20.15
N ALA A 208 17.17 -32.05 20.05
CA ALA A 208 17.80 -31.69 18.78
C ALA A 208 18.82 -32.76 18.38
N THR A 209 18.83 -33.12 17.11
CA THR A 209 19.78 -34.04 16.49
C THR A 209 20.31 -33.38 15.23
N ASP A 210 21.64 -33.31 15.12
CA ASP A 210 22.30 -32.73 13.95
C ASP A 210 22.55 -33.81 12.91
N VAL A 211 22.14 -33.53 11.68
CA VAL A 211 22.33 -34.36 10.49
C VAL A 211 23.30 -33.62 9.58
N PRO A 212 24.61 -33.99 9.58
CA PRO A 212 25.59 -33.34 8.73
C PRO A 212 25.40 -33.76 7.27
N ILE A 213 25.43 -32.80 6.37
CA ILE A 213 25.33 -32.99 4.93
C ILE A 213 26.68 -32.63 4.29
N ASP A 214 27.43 -33.65 3.91
CA ASP A 214 28.73 -33.52 3.23
C ASP A 214 28.53 -33.81 1.74
N LEU A 215 28.61 -32.75 0.90
CA LEU A 215 28.34 -32.88 -0.54
C LEU A 215 29.40 -33.72 -1.29
N SER A 216 30.54 -34.06 -0.67
CA SER A 216 31.49 -35.02 -1.24
C SER A 216 30.92 -36.45 -1.33
N GLN A 217 29.88 -36.73 -0.54
CA GLN A 217 29.24 -38.06 -0.49
C GLN A 217 28.06 -38.20 -1.46
N VAL A 218 27.70 -37.12 -2.20
CA VAL A 218 26.63 -37.15 -3.22
C VAL A 218 27.06 -38.05 -4.38
N THR A 219 26.25 -39.03 -4.70
CA THR A 219 26.52 -39.92 -5.83
C THR A 219 26.19 -39.26 -7.15
N GLY A 220 27.15 -39.05 -8.02
CA GLY A 220 27.00 -38.42 -9.33
C GLY A 220 27.28 -36.90 -9.29
N PRO A 221 26.93 -36.19 -10.36
CA PRO A 221 27.09 -34.73 -10.42
C PRO A 221 26.21 -34.02 -9.38
N LEU A 222 26.65 -32.87 -8.87
CA LEU A 222 25.91 -32.07 -7.87
C LEU A 222 24.71 -31.38 -8.48
N THR A 223 23.81 -32.14 -9.12
CA THR A 223 22.50 -31.61 -9.58
C THR A 223 21.56 -31.42 -8.40
N MET A 224 20.54 -30.59 -8.58
CA MET A 224 19.49 -30.39 -7.57
C MET A 224 18.87 -31.71 -7.10
N ASP A 225 18.53 -32.60 -8.00
CA ASP A 225 17.87 -33.86 -7.69
C ASP A 225 18.80 -34.83 -6.92
N ASN A 226 20.10 -34.90 -7.25
CA ASN A 226 21.05 -35.73 -6.56
C ASN A 226 21.31 -35.21 -5.13
N ILE A 227 21.42 -33.90 -4.95
CA ILE A 227 21.58 -33.29 -3.61
C ILE A 227 20.33 -33.57 -2.76
N VAL A 228 19.15 -33.33 -3.31
CA VAL A 228 17.87 -33.59 -2.62
C VAL A 228 17.74 -35.08 -2.24
N ALA A 229 18.10 -35.97 -3.14
CA ALA A 229 18.07 -37.42 -2.85
C ALA A 229 19.00 -37.81 -1.71
N TYR A 230 20.22 -37.25 -1.70
CA TYR A 230 21.21 -37.50 -0.65
C TYR A 230 20.74 -36.93 0.70
N VAL A 231 20.25 -35.68 0.75
CA VAL A 231 19.71 -35.09 1.98
C VAL A 231 18.57 -35.94 2.55
N ASN A 232 17.67 -36.40 1.71
CA ASN A 232 16.56 -37.26 2.14
C ASN A 232 17.02 -38.62 2.63
N GLN A 233 18.08 -39.13 2.07
CA GLN A 233 18.70 -40.39 2.53
C GLN A 233 19.25 -40.23 3.95
N GLN A 234 19.96 -39.12 4.25
CA GLN A 234 20.50 -38.85 5.58
C GLN A 234 19.38 -38.68 6.61
N LEU A 235 18.39 -37.85 6.31
CA LEU A 235 17.23 -37.64 7.18
C LEU A 235 16.46 -38.95 7.46
N SER A 236 16.33 -39.82 6.45
CA SER A 236 15.66 -41.11 6.64
C SER A 236 16.49 -42.06 7.48
N ALA A 237 17.83 -42.07 7.35
CA ALA A 237 18.73 -42.91 8.14
C ALA A 237 18.63 -42.60 9.64
N ASP A 238 18.40 -41.30 9.98
CA ASP A 238 18.23 -40.83 11.36
C ASP A 238 16.76 -40.88 11.84
N GLY A 239 15.84 -41.43 11.02
CA GLY A 239 14.44 -41.65 11.41
C GLY A 239 13.54 -40.42 11.38
N PHE A 240 13.93 -39.41 10.62
CA PHE A 240 13.12 -38.19 10.43
C PHE A 240 12.16 -38.33 9.27
N SER A 241 11.01 -37.65 9.39
CA SER A 241 9.92 -37.65 8.39
C SER A 241 9.94 -36.42 7.47
N THR A 242 10.64 -35.35 7.84
CA THR A 242 10.87 -34.18 7.01
C THR A 242 11.55 -34.55 5.70
N ARG A 243 11.13 -33.94 4.58
CA ARG A 243 11.68 -34.21 3.24
C ARG A 243 11.93 -32.95 2.47
N PHE A 244 13.03 -32.93 1.75
CA PHE A 244 13.35 -31.93 0.74
C PHE A 244 12.80 -32.40 -0.62
N LYS A 245 12.41 -31.48 -1.45
CA LYS A 245 11.91 -31.75 -2.81
C LYS A 245 12.23 -30.61 -3.75
N ARG A 246 12.38 -30.90 -5.04
CA ARG A 246 12.36 -29.87 -6.08
C ARG A 246 10.96 -29.28 -6.18
N VAL A 247 10.87 -27.98 -6.32
CA VAL A 247 9.62 -27.23 -6.53
C VAL A 247 9.81 -26.26 -7.69
N MET A 248 8.77 -26.10 -8.50
CA MET A 248 8.71 -25.03 -9.49
C MET A 248 8.45 -23.69 -8.77
N THR A 249 9.30 -22.69 -9.02
CA THR A 249 9.21 -21.37 -8.39
C THR A 249 8.52 -20.35 -9.29
N THR A 250 8.71 -20.46 -10.60
CA THR A 250 7.97 -19.67 -11.60
C THR A 250 7.68 -20.51 -12.84
N GLY A 251 6.73 -20.06 -13.66
CA GLY A 251 6.35 -20.74 -14.89
C GLY A 251 5.15 -21.67 -14.73
N SER A 252 4.92 -22.51 -15.71
CA SER A 252 3.86 -23.51 -15.74
C SER A 252 4.41 -24.86 -16.19
N ILE A 253 3.82 -25.93 -15.67
CA ILE A 253 4.14 -27.32 -16.13
C ILE A 253 3.82 -27.50 -17.61
N ASP A 254 2.93 -26.68 -18.18
CA ASP A 254 2.56 -26.69 -19.58
C ASP A 254 3.53 -25.89 -20.46
N ASP A 255 4.42 -25.06 -19.85
CA ASP A 255 5.49 -24.30 -20.53
C ASP A 255 6.79 -24.44 -19.76
N PRO A 256 7.45 -25.64 -19.82
CA PRO A 256 8.66 -25.90 -19.04
C PRO A 256 9.86 -25.06 -19.48
N ALA A 257 9.90 -24.56 -20.71
CA ALA A 257 11.03 -23.78 -21.21
C ALA A 257 11.25 -22.48 -20.44
N ASN A 258 10.19 -21.93 -19.83
CA ASN A 258 10.22 -20.73 -19.00
C ASN A 258 10.09 -21.05 -17.49
N ALA A 259 10.10 -22.32 -17.11
CA ALA A 259 9.99 -22.70 -15.71
C ALA A 259 11.33 -22.58 -14.99
N THR A 260 11.24 -22.18 -13.72
CA THR A 260 12.38 -22.12 -12.81
C THR A 260 12.10 -22.96 -11.57
N TYR A 261 13.16 -23.44 -10.94
CA TYR A 261 13.06 -24.40 -9.87
C TYR A 261 13.93 -24.02 -8.67
N GLY A 262 13.46 -24.41 -7.48
CA GLY A 262 14.12 -24.30 -6.20
C GLY A 262 13.94 -25.57 -5.36
N ILE A 263 14.44 -25.53 -4.15
CA ILE A 263 14.31 -26.62 -3.18
C ILE A 263 13.27 -26.22 -2.14
N ALA A 264 12.26 -27.06 -1.92
CA ALA A 264 11.28 -26.90 -0.87
C ALA A 264 11.52 -27.91 0.26
N ILE A 265 11.16 -27.56 1.48
CA ILE A 265 11.25 -28.37 2.67
C ILE A 265 9.83 -28.66 3.18
N ASN A 266 9.43 -29.94 3.10
CA ASN A 266 8.20 -30.42 3.72
C ASN A 266 8.52 -30.83 5.17
N GLN A 267 8.34 -29.89 6.09
CA GLN A 267 8.59 -30.12 7.51
C GLN A 267 7.47 -31.00 8.10
N ALA A 268 7.88 -32.08 8.80
CA ALA A 268 6.91 -32.89 9.54
C ALA A 268 6.41 -32.10 10.79
N PRO A 269 5.11 -32.21 11.17
CA PRO A 269 4.53 -31.37 12.23
C PRO A 269 5.19 -31.47 13.61
N SER A 270 5.91 -32.58 13.87
CA SER A 270 6.64 -32.82 15.12
C SER A 270 8.13 -32.52 15.06
N GLU A 271 8.61 -32.00 13.93
CA GLU A 271 10.05 -31.82 13.65
C GLU A 271 10.30 -30.35 13.32
N GLN A 272 11.05 -29.65 14.16
CA GLN A 272 11.49 -28.26 13.87
C GLN A 272 12.88 -28.34 13.22
N ILE A 273 13.04 -27.67 12.11
CA ILE A 273 14.26 -27.71 11.29
C ILE A 273 15.05 -26.40 11.49
N THR A 274 16.34 -26.57 11.73
CA THR A 274 17.32 -25.49 11.72
C THR A 274 18.41 -25.81 10.72
N LEU A 275 18.74 -24.90 9.83
CA LEU A 275 19.79 -25.04 8.85
C LEU A 275 20.98 -24.16 9.23
N SER A 276 22.18 -24.71 9.21
CA SER A 276 23.41 -23.98 9.46
C SER A 276 24.51 -24.41 8.49
N SER A 277 25.40 -23.49 8.17
CA SER A 277 26.57 -23.76 7.33
C SER A 277 27.68 -22.78 7.67
N ALA A 278 28.91 -23.21 7.56
CA ALA A 278 30.06 -22.33 7.71
C ALA A 278 30.02 -21.21 6.65
N ALA A 279 30.33 -19.98 7.06
CA ALA A 279 30.51 -18.87 6.12
C ALA A 279 31.75 -19.14 5.25
N ALA A 280 31.57 -19.07 3.93
CA ALA A 280 32.68 -19.24 2.99
C ALA A 280 33.31 -17.90 2.61
N THR A 281 32.51 -16.88 2.40
CA THR A 281 32.94 -15.53 1.94
C THR A 281 32.06 -14.45 2.53
N PRO A 282 32.51 -13.20 2.61
CA PRO A 282 31.66 -12.06 2.97
C PRO A 282 30.46 -11.92 2.03
N ALA A 283 29.35 -11.42 2.55
CA ALA A 283 28.16 -11.08 1.79
C ALA A 283 27.56 -9.76 2.27
N LEU A 284 26.84 -9.06 1.39
CA LEU A 284 26.16 -7.80 1.66
C LEU A 284 24.70 -7.88 1.26
N TYR A 285 23.85 -7.19 2.00
CA TYR A 285 22.54 -6.79 1.53
C TYR A 285 22.58 -5.34 1.08
N PHE A 286 22.04 -5.10 -0.09
CA PHE A 286 21.92 -3.78 -0.70
C PHE A 286 20.44 -3.48 -0.91
N ALA A 287 19.98 -2.38 -0.32
CA ALA A 287 18.62 -1.89 -0.49
C ALA A 287 18.65 -0.61 -1.34
N GLY A 288 17.74 -0.52 -2.29
CA GLY A 288 17.64 0.61 -3.20
C GLY A 288 16.27 0.69 -3.86
N ASN A 289 16.13 1.60 -4.82
CA ASN A 289 14.87 1.82 -5.51
C ASN A 289 15.05 1.73 -7.01
N THR A 290 14.07 1.21 -7.72
CA THR A 290 13.99 1.23 -9.19
C THR A 290 12.71 1.91 -9.62
N GLY A 291 12.67 2.44 -10.85
CA GLY A 291 11.54 3.22 -11.33
C GLY A 291 11.63 4.70 -10.94
N SER A 292 10.66 5.48 -11.38
CA SER A 292 10.62 6.94 -11.17
C SER A 292 9.78 7.30 -9.96
N ALA A 293 10.34 8.11 -9.06
CA ALA A 293 9.59 8.66 -7.93
C ALA A 293 8.51 9.66 -8.36
N THR A 294 8.66 10.23 -9.56
CA THR A 294 7.68 11.14 -10.15
C THR A 294 7.24 10.58 -11.49
N GLY A 295 5.95 10.49 -11.71
CA GLY A 295 5.41 10.21 -13.04
C GLY A 295 5.94 11.22 -14.06
N THR A 296 6.02 10.85 -15.30
CA THR A 296 6.42 11.81 -16.34
C THR A 296 5.28 12.81 -16.55
N SER A 297 5.62 14.10 -16.48
CA SER A 297 4.70 15.16 -16.91
C SER A 297 4.49 14.99 -18.41
N GLY A 298 3.28 14.67 -18.82
CA GLY A 298 2.94 14.65 -20.23
C GLY A 298 3.00 16.06 -20.83
N VAL A 299 3.10 16.13 -22.14
CA VAL A 299 3.06 17.39 -22.88
C VAL A 299 1.61 17.90 -22.91
N ALA A 300 1.41 19.18 -22.65
CA ALA A 300 0.09 19.80 -22.77
C ALA A 300 -0.42 19.64 -24.22
N GLY A 301 -1.45 18.84 -24.41
CA GLY A 301 -2.14 18.71 -25.68
C GLY A 301 -2.95 19.94 -26.02
N VAL A 302 -3.39 20.05 -27.24
CA VAL A 302 -4.08 21.23 -27.82
C VAL A 302 -5.37 21.61 -27.08
N ASN A 303 -5.89 20.74 -26.20
CA ASN A 303 -7.10 20.95 -25.39
C ASN A 303 -6.86 20.86 -23.88
N GLY A 304 -5.61 21.08 -23.41
CA GLY A 304 -5.28 21.04 -22.00
C GLY A 304 -5.16 19.63 -21.40
N ALA A 305 -5.30 18.57 -22.20
CA ALA A 305 -5.04 17.21 -21.78
C ALA A 305 -3.52 16.96 -21.74
N THR A 306 -3.04 16.33 -20.69
CA THR A 306 -1.64 15.92 -20.57
C THR A 306 -1.45 14.59 -21.29
N ILE A 307 -0.76 14.60 -22.45
CA ILE A 307 -0.48 13.39 -23.22
C ILE A 307 0.85 12.79 -22.80
N GLY A 308 0.88 11.50 -22.57
CA GLY A 308 2.11 10.76 -22.20
C GLY A 308 2.52 10.90 -20.73
N ALA A 309 1.63 11.35 -19.83
CA ALA A 309 1.87 11.27 -18.41
C ALA A 309 1.88 9.81 -17.96
N THR A 310 2.91 9.42 -17.22
CA THR A 310 2.95 8.13 -16.53
C THR A 310 2.88 8.37 -15.02
N PRO A 311 2.13 7.57 -14.26
CA PRO A 311 2.15 7.66 -12.80
C PRO A 311 3.55 7.28 -12.27
N PRO A 312 3.86 7.60 -11.00
CA PRO A 312 5.04 7.07 -10.33
C PRO A 312 5.01 5.54 -10.32
N ASP A 313 6.15 4.92 -10.64
CA ASP A 313 6.32 3.46 -10.70
C ASP A 313 7.49 2.97 -9.83
N GLN A 314 7.93 3.79 -8.87
CA GLN A 314 9.06 3.48 -8.00
C GLN A 314 8.81 2.24 -7.15
N GLN A 315 9.77 1.32 -7.15
CA GLN A 315 9.73 0.08 -6.39
C GLN A 315 10.99 -0.09 -5.55
N GLY A 316 10.80 -0.40 -4.26
CA GLY A 316 11.90 -0.81 -3.38
C GLY A 316 12.48 -2.17 -3.81
N ARG A 317 13.79 -2.33 -3.69
CA ARG A 317 14.53 -3.53 -4.05
C ARG A 317 15.51 -3.91 -2.96
N LEU A 318 15.63 -5.19 -2.71
CA LEU A 318 16.65 -5.77 -1.84
C LEU A 318 17.43 -6.81 -2.62
N VAL A 319 18.74 -6.68 -2.64
CA VAL A 319 19.65 -7.59 -3.33
C VAL A 319 20.70 -8.11 -2.34
N LYS A 320 20.92 -9.42 -2.29
CA LYS A 320 22.07 -10.00 -1.61
C LYS A 320 23.24 -10.13 -2.59
N LEU A 321 24.38 -9.60 -2.21
CA LEU A 321 25.63 -9.65 -2.99
C LEU A 321 26.59 -10.63 -2.33
N THR A 322 27.13 -11.55 -3.12
CA THR A 322 28.15 -12.51 -2.72
C THR A 322 29.34 -12.45 -3.67
N GLY A 323 30.47 -13.05 -3.29
CA GLY A 323 31.69 -12.95 -4.07
C GLY A 323 32.13 -11.49 -4.20
N LEU A 324 32.31 -10.80 -3.08
CA LEU A 324 32.60 -9.37 -2.97
C LEU A 324 34.04 -9.02 -3.38
N ASP A 325 34.46 -9.59 -4.47
CA ASP A 325 35.67 -9.23 -5.19
C ASP A 325 35.35 -8.22 -6.31
N SER A 326 36.07 -8.24 -7.39
CA SER A 326 35.85 -7.34 -8.52
C SER A 326 34.51 -7.53 -9.26
N ASN A 327 33.75 -8.60 -8.98
CA ASN A 327 32.49 -8.91 -9.68
C ASN A 327 31.44 -9.53 -8.73
N PRO A 328 30.86 -8.73 -7.83
CA PRO A 328 29.85 -9.22 -6.88
C PRO A 328 28.63 -9.75 -7.62
N ARG A 329 28.06 -10.86 -7.12
CA ARG A 329 26.91 -11.55 -7.71
C ARG A 329 25.67 -11.29 -6.87
N GLY A 330 24.57 -10.92 -7.52
CA GLY A 330 23.26 -10.90 -6.91
C GLY A 330 22.73 -12.32 -6.72
N VAL A 331 22.44 -12.70 -5.50
CA VAL A 331 21.90 -14.04 -5.17
C VAL A 331 20.38 -14.03 -5.26
N PHE A 332 19.73 -12.96 -4.82
CA PHE A 332 18.29 -12.77 -4.98
C PHE A 332 17.95 -11.29 -5.18
N ASN A 333 16.77 -11.07 -5.72
CA ASN A 333 16.22 -9.73 -5.93
C ASN A 333 14.78 -9.74 -5.42
N ALA A 334 14.60 -9.45 -4.14
CA ALA A 334 13.27 -9.37 -3.55
C ALA A 334 12.61 -8.06 -3.97
N ASN A 335 11.43 -8.18 -4.57
CA ASN A 335 10.59 -7.05 -4.89
C ASN A 335 9.59 -6.86 -3.76
N THR A 336 9.62 -5.71 -3.12
CA THR A 336 8.59 -5.28 -2.18
C THR A 336 7.45 -4.68 -2.99
N ASN A 337 6.64 -5.50 -3.64
CA ASN A 337 5.54 -5.01 -4.47
C ASN A 337 4.26 -4.96 -3.65
N PRO A 338 3.64 -3.78 -3.50
CA PRO A 338 2.23 -3.71 -3.20
C PRO A 338 1.43 -4.15 -4.43
N ASP A 339 0.24 -4.64 -4.23
CA ASP A 339 -0.67 -4.95 -5.32
C ASP A 339 -1.05 -3.68 -6.11
N THR A 340 -0.94 -2.51 -5.46
CA THR A 340 -1.20 -1.19 -6.03
C THR A 340 -0.29 -0.13 -5.42
N GLY A 341 0.18 0.85 -6.22
CA GLY A 341 0.98 1.96 -5.72
C GLY A 341 2.50 1.79 -5.87
N THR A 342 3.24 2.59 -5.15
CA THR A 342 4.72 2.63 -5.16
C THR A 342 5.28 2.17 -3.84
N THR A 343 6.50 1.63 -3.84
CA THR A 343 7.29 1.38 -2.64
C THR A 343 8.66 2.02 -2.74
N THR A 344 9.24 2.29 -1.57
CA THR A 344 10.66 2.68 -1.46
C THR A 344 11.33 1.83 -0.39
N ALA A 345 12.65 1.63 -0.52
CA ALA A 345 13.52 1.16 0.54
C ALA A 345 14.35 2.34 1.07
N GLN A 346 14.44 2.50 2.38
CA GLN A 346 15.14 3.59 3.06
C GLN A 346 16.31 3.08 3.88
N SER A 347 16.11 2.01 4.65
CA SER A 347 17.10 1.51 5.60
C SER A 347 17.05 -0.01 5.68
N THR A 348 18.17 -0.66 5.99
CA THR A 348 18.28 -2.10 6.12
C THR A 348 19.28 -2.51 7.19
N VAL A 349 18.96 -3.55 7.96
CA VAL A 349 19.85 -4.20 8.91
C VAL A 349 19.73 -5.72 8.79
N VAL A 350 20.78 -6.44 9.24
CA VAL A 350 20.85 -7.91 9.13
C VAL A 350 21.11 -8.50 10.51
N ASP A 351 20.31 -9.48 10.92
CA ASP A 351 20.53 -10.19 12.17
C ASP A 351 21.64 -11.27 12.06
N SER A 352 21.98 -11.89 13.18
CA SER A 352 23.04 -12.92 13.23
C SER A 352 22.73 -14.19 12.43
N ASN A 353 21.46 -14.42 12.08
CA ASN A 353 21.03 -15.56 11.26
C ASN A 353 21.03 -15.21 9.75
N GLY A 354 21.36 -13.98 9.40
CA GLY A 354 21.31 -13.49 8.03
C GLY A 354 19.91 -13.12 7.58
N ASN A 355 18.91 -13.03 8.48
CA ASN A 355 17.63 -12.43 8.12
C ASN A 355 17.82 -10.93 7.98
N VAL A 356 17.20 -10.37 6.97
CA VAL A 356 17.32 -8.94 6.66
C VAL A 356 15.99 -8.24 6.89
N TYR A 357 16.07 -7.12 7.59
CA TYR A 357 14.95 -6.22 7.82
C TYR A 357 15.11 -5.00 6.91
N VAL A 358 14.06 -4.65 6.22
CA VAL A 358 14.02 -3.49 5.32
C VAL A 358 12.90 -2.57 5.75
N LEU A 359 13.24 -1.32 6.01
CA LEU A 359 12.28 -0.25 6.23
C LEU A 359 12.16 0.57 4.95
N GLY A 360 10.95 0.89 4.60
CA GLY A 360 10.62 1.73 3.45
C GLY A 360 9.28 2.40 3.61
N ASN A 361 8.70 2.83 2.49
CA ASN A 361 7.40 3.48 2.44
C ASN A 361 6.55 2.86 1.33
N ALA A 362 5.24 2.83 1.52
CA ALA A 362 4.28 2.29 0.56
C ALA A 362 3.10 3.25 0.40
N THR A 363 2.68 3.49 -0.86
CA THR A 363 1.48 4.28 -1.17
C THR A 363 0.26 3.40 -1.48
N GLY A 364 0.37 2.10 -1.30
CA GLY A 364 -0.70 1.12 -1.54
C GLY A 364 -0.65 -0.02 -0.55
N ASP A 365 -1.58 -0.97 -0.70
CA ASP A 365 -1.69 -2.14 0.15
C ASP A 365 -0.48 -3.07 0.00
N PHE A 366 -0.12 -3.75 1.07
CA PHE A 366 1.03 -4.64 1.10
C PHE A 366 0.63 -6.02 1.66
N GLY A 367 0.44 -7.00 0.79
CA GLY A 367 -0.04 -8.32 1.18
C GLY A 367 -1.45 -8.25 1.79
N ASN A 368 -1.60 -8.76 3.02
CA ASN A 368 -2.86 -8.71 3.77
C ASN A 368 -3.03 -7.44 4.61
N GLN A 369 -2.16 -6.44 4.43
CA GLN A 369 -2.21 -5.17 5.16
C GLN A 369 -2.66 -4.05 4.25
N LEU A 370 -3.67 -3.32 4.68
CA LEU A 370 -4.23 -2.20 3.92
C LEU A 370 -3.51 -0.90 4.29
N ASN A 371 -3.13 -0.13 3.28
CA ASN A 371 -2.64 1.23 3.47
C ASN A 371 -3.75 2.09 4.08
N GLN A 372 -3.43 2.85 5.12
CA GLN A 372 -4.42 3.60 5.89
C GLN A 372 -4.46 5.08 5.53
N GLY A 373 -3.43 5.58 4.87
CA GLY A 373 -3.30 6.98 4.53
C GLY A 373 -2.89 7.21 3.07
N THR A 374 -2.22 8.31 2.84
CA THR A 374 -1.62 8.58 1.54
C THR A 374 -0.31 7.81 1.35
N GLN A 375 0.36 7.49 2.45
CA GLN A 375 1.59 6.70 2.49
C GLN A 375 1.81 6.18 3.91
N ASP A 376 2.16 4.90 4.03
CA ASP A 376 2.51 4.24 5.28
C ASP A 376 3.97 3.79 5.27
N ALA A 377 4.62 3.80 6.44
CA ALA A 377 5.92 3.15 6.60
C ALA A 377 5.74 1.63 6.48
N VAL A 378 6.58 0.96 5.71
CA VAL A 378 6.56 -0.49 5.54
C VAL A 378 7.84 -1.10 6.11
N LEU A 379 7.68 -2.03 7.03
CA LEU A 379 8.74 -2.86 7.58
C LEU A 379 8.57 -4.28 7.08
N SER A 380 9.60 -4.85 6.47
CA SER A 380 9.58 -6.23 5.95
C SER A 380 10.78 -7.01 6.47
N LYS A 381 10.56 -8.28 6.81
CA LYS A 381 11.62 -9.24 7.15
C LYS A 381 11.73 -10.30 6.06
N TYR A 382 12.94 -10.53 5.60
CA TYR A 382 13.27 -11.58 4.66
C TYR A 382 14.23 -12.55 5.34
N ASP A 383 14.14 -13.83 5.03
CA ASP A 383 15.16 -14.80 5.44
C ASP A 383 16.45 -14.61 4.62
N SER A 384 17.51 -15.34 4.99
CA SER A 384 18.80 -15.23 4.31
C SER A 384 18.79 -15.72 2.85
N ALA A 385 17.74 -16.42 2.43
CA ALA A 385 17.50 -16.83 1.04
C ALA A 385 16.64 -15.83 0.27
N GLY A 386 16.15 -14.75 0.89
CA GLY A 386 15.38 -13.68 0.27
C GLY A 386 13.88 -13.89 0.24
N ASN A 387 13.35 -14.88 0.96
CA ASN A 387 11.91 -15.07 1.03
C ASN A 387 11.33 -14.17 2.10
N LEU A 388 10.25 -13.47 1.76
CA LEU A 388 9.50 -12.63 2.69
C LEU A 388 8.92 -13.50 3.81
N GLN A 389 9.29 -13.19 5.05
CA GLN A 389 8.76 -13.85 6.23
C GLN A 389 7.49 -13.16 6.72
N TRP A 390 7.56 -11.85 6.83
CA TRP A 390 6.41 -11.00 7.17
C TRP A 390 6.64 -9.56 6.71
N SER A 391 5.57 -8.81 6.61
CA SER A 391 5.58 -7.35 6.39
C SER A 391 4.58 -6.67 7.32
N LYS A 392 4.86 -5.41 7.68
CA LYS A 392 4.02 -4.57 8.53
C LYS A 392 3.89 -3.18 7.93
N LEU A 393 2.67 -2.68 7.80
CA LEU A 393 2.39 -1.28 7.53
C LEU A 393 2.16 -0.55 8.86
N LEU A 394 2.83 0.58 9.04
CA LEU A 394 2.64 1.48 10.17
C LEU A 394 2.21 2.83 9.63
N GLY A 395 0.95 3.15 9.83
CA GLY A 395 0.35 4.40 9.37
C GLY A 395 -1.03 4.65 9.96
N SER A 396 -1.61 5.76 9.57
CA SER A 396 -2.98 6.15 9.87
C SER A 396 -3.50 7.07 8.75
N ALA A 397 -4.57 7.83 8.95
CA ALA A 397 -5.25 8.60 7.90
C ALA A 397 -4.39 9.65 7.16
N GLY A 398 -3.15 9.90 7.59
CA GLY A 398 -2.23 10.85 6.98
C GLY A 398 -1.10 10.21 6.19
N THR A 399 0.12 10.66 6.47
CA THR A 399 1.38 10.18 5.91
C THR A 399 2.27 9.70 7.04
N ALA A 400 2.79 8.48 6.94
CA ALA A 400 3.85 8.00 7.81
C ALA A 400 5.05 7.58 6.95
N ASN A 401 6.21 8.18 7.21
CA ASN A 401 7.46 7.93 6.50
C ASN A 401 8.44 7.23 7.42
N GLY A 402 8.86 6.01 7.09
CA GLY A 402 9.99 5.36 7.73
C GLY A 402 11.32 5.99 7.30
N ALA A 403 12.21 6.24 8.24
CA ALA A 403 13.51 6.87 7.98
C ALA A 403 14.67 5.91 8.26
N SER A 404 14.71 5.29 9.44
CA SER A 404 15.83 4.47 9.88
C SER A 404 15.36 3.31 10.75
N LEU A 405 16.13 2.21 10.76
CA LEU A 405 15.91 1.08 11.67
C LEU A 405 17.21 0.58 12.29
N ALA A 406 17.10 0.00 13.48
CA ALA A 406 18.22 -0.63 14.18
C ALA A 406 17.79 -1.97 14.76
N LEU A 407 18.74 -2.92 14.87
CA LEU A 407 18.51 -4.18 15.56
C LEU A 407 18.29 -3.93 17.05
N ASP A 408 17.34 -4.66 17.63
CA ASP A 408 17.15 -4.73 19.07
C ASP A 408 18.00 -5.88 19.64
N PRO A 409 18.81 -5.66 20.68
CA PRO A 409 19.62 -6.73 21.29
C PRO A 409 18.77 -7.87 21.88
N ASN A 410 17.47 -7.64 22.15
CA ASN A 410 16.53 -8.66 22.60
C ASN A 410 15.83 -9.40 21.44
N GLY A 411 16.23 -9.16 20.20
CA GLY A 411 15.62 -9.66 18.99
C GLY A 411 14.58 -8.71 18.41
N GLY A 412 14.44 -8.73 17.08
CA GLY A 412 13.59 -7.78 16.37
C GLY A 412 14.26 -6.45 16.05
N VAL A 413 13.48 -5.39 15.89
CA VAL A 413 13.98 -4.09 15.42
C VAL A 413 13.23 -2.91 16.06
N VAL A 414 13.93 -1.78 16.12
CA VAL A 414 13.36 -0.46 16.40
C VAL A 414 13.35 0.33 15.08
N VAL A 415 12.22 0.92 14.74
CA VAL A 415 12.07 1.78 13.57
C VAL A 415 11.71 3.19 13.98
N VAL A 416 12.19 4.17 13.24
CA VAL A 416 11.86 5.58 13.41
C VAL A 416 11.43 6.20 12.09
N GLY A 417 10.69 7.27 12.20
CA GLY A 417 10.23 8.01 11.05
C GLY A 417 9.43 9.24 11.42
N THR A 418 8.65 9.74 10.49
CA THR A 418 7.89 10.97 10.63
C THR A 418 6.45 10.73 10.18
N THR A 419 5.49 11.26 10.94
CA THR A 419 4.06 11.18 10.62
C THR A 419 3.40 12.54 10.82
N ASN A 420 2.37 12.83 10.03
CA ASN A 420 1.47 13.97 10.25
C ASN A 420 0.07 13.52 10.73
N ALA A 421 -0.02 12.28 11.21
CA ALA A 421 -1.25 11.68 11.70
C ALA A 421 -1.02 10.98 13.04
N ASP A 422 -2.11 10.67 13.75
CA ASP A 422 -2.05 10.08 15.06
C ASP A 422 -1.80 8.56 14.96
N LEU A 423 -0.60 8.13 15.32
CA LEU A 423 -0.25 6.71 15.43
C LEU A 423 -0.63 6.13 16.79
N THR A 424 -0.87 6.97 17.78
CA THR A 424 -1.25 6.56 19.13
C THR A 424 -2.42 7.41 19.65
N SER A 425 -3.25 6.83 20.50
CA SER A 425 -4.40 7.54 21.09
C SER A 425 -4.01 8.71 22.03
N ALA A 426 -2.73 8.82 22.37
CA ALA A 426 -2.19 9.91 23.17
C ALA A 426 -1.62 11.06 22.31
N ALA A 427 -1.68 10.94 21.00
CA ALA A 427 -1.16 11.94 20.08
C ALA A 427 -1.98 13.24 20.14
N ILE A 428 -1.31 14.36 19.88
CA ILE A 428 -1.94 15.67 19.78
C ILE A 428 -2.20 15.91 18.29
N ALA A 429 -3.48 15.89 17.90
CA ALA A 429 -3.88 16.13 16.53
C ALA A 429 -3.73 17.61 16.15
N ASP A 430 -2.52 18.07 15.90
CA ASP A 430 -2.22 19.45 15.49
C ASP A 430 -1.90 19.59 14.01
N GLY A 431 -1.77 18.45 13.29
CA GLY A 431 -1.48 18.36 11.85
C GLY A 431 -0.02 18.66 11.49
N ASN A 432 0.86 18.83 12.48
CA ASN A 432 2.28 18.97 12.25
C ASN A 432 2.93 17.59 12.01
N ASN A 433 4.13 17.61 11.44
CA ASN A 433 4.95 16.41 11.36
C ASN A 433 5.56 16.11 12.73
N ASP A 434 5.38 14.88 13.20
CA ASP A 434 5.97 14.36 14.43
C ASP A 434 6.85 13.15 14.16
N SER A 435 7.92 13.03 14.93
CA SER A 435 8.74 11.83 14.94
C SER A 435 8.00 10.68 15.61
N PHE A 436 8.08 9.49 15.04
CA PHE A 436 7.61 8.28 15.71
C PHE A 436 8.76 7.30 15.94
N VAL A 437 8.59 6.49 16.99
CA VAL A 437 9.44 5.34 17.31
C VAL A 437 8.55 4.14 17.54
N ALA A 438 8.83 3.04 16.85
CA ALA A 438 8.08 1.80 17.04
C ALA A 438 9.04 0.62 17.22
N ARG A 439 8.72 -0.27 18.15
CA ARG A 439 9.51 -1.45 18.46
C ARG A 439 8.73 -2.70 18.06
N TYR A 440 9.41 -3.59 17.35
CA TYR A 440 8.88 -4.87 16.88
C TYR A 440 9.77 -6.01 17.37
N ASP A 441 9.16 -7.15 17.72
CA ASP A 441 9.89 -8.38 17.98
C ASP A 441 10.35 -9.06 16.68
N ALA A 442 11.05 -10.19 16.80
CA ALA A 442 11.58 -10.94 15.66
C ALA A 442 10.47 -11.52 14.74
N ASP A 443 9.27 -11.70 15.27
CA ASP A 443 8.10 -12.25 14.56
C ASP A 443 7.23 -11.15 13.94
N GLY A 444 7.63 -9.88 14.10
CA GLY A 444 6.94 -8.72 13.57
C GLY A 444 5.77 -8.24 14.43
N ASN A 445 5.64 -8.70 15.67
CA ASN A 445 4.65 -8.17 16.58
C ASN A 445 5.10 -6.80 17.06
N GLN A 446 4.21 -5.81 16.96
CA GLN A 446 4.47 -4.47 17.47
C GLN A 446 4.41 -4.49 19.01
N ILE A 447 5.54 -4.25 19.64
CA ILE A 447 5.61 -4.22 21.11
C ILE A 447 5.04 -2.91 21.64
N TRP A 448 5.44 -1.80 21.02
CA TRP A 448 4.89 -0.47 21.31
C TRP A 448 5.20 0.51 20.18
N THR A 449 4.42 1.59 20.12
CA THR A 449 4.69 2.78 19.29
C THR A 449 4.60 4.03 20.16
N LYS A 450 5.50 4.96 19.95
CA LYS A 450 5.55 6.29 20.59
C LYS A 450 5.65 7.35 19.52
N GLN A 451 5.00 8.48 19.77
CA GLN A 451 5.11 9.67 18.97
C GLN A 451 5.79 10.74 19.84
N ILE A 452 6.92 11.27 19.36
CA ILE A 452 7.62 12.38 20.01
C ILE A 452 6.97 13.65 19.52
N GLN A 453 6.11 14.22 20.34
CA GLN A 453 5.24 15.32 19.96
C GLN A 453 5.76 16.66 20.44
N THR A 454 5.69 17.65 19.57
CA THR A 454 5.94 19.04 19.88
C THR A 454 4.86 19.90 19.24
N LEU A 455 4.74 21.15 19.66
CA LEU A 455 3.85 22.13 19.01
C LEU A 455 4.36 22.61 17.64
N SER A 456 5.49 22.08 17.18
CA SER A 456 6.16 22.43 15.94
C SER A 456 6.62 21.16 15.25
N ALA A 457 6.78 21.19 13.93
CA ALA A 457 7.22 20.02 13.19
C ALA A 457 8.57 19.51 13.68
N ASN A 458 8.65 18.18 13.87
CA ASN A 458 9.89 17.48 14.15
C ASN A 458 9.98 16.21 13.29
N GLN A 459 11.20 15.82 12.90
CA GLN A 459 11.46 14.72 11.99
C GLN A 459 12.59 13.87 12.52
N ALA A 460 12.35 12.56 12.70
CA ALA A 460 13.41 11.61 12.98
C ALA A 460 14.12 11.19 11.68
N ALA A 461 15.44 11.16 11.72
CA ALA A 461 16.29 10.73 10.61
C ALA A 461 17.07 9.46 10.91
N SER A 462 17.39 9.18 12.17
CA SER A 462 18.23 8.05 12.56
C SER A 462 17.80 7.42 13.86
N VAL A 463 18.14 6.14 14.03
CA VAL A 463 18.01 5.39 15.27
C VAL A 463 19.21 4.49 15.48
N SER A 464 19.66 4.40 16.74
CA SER A 464 20.59 3.37 17.21
C SER A 464 20.15 2.82 18.55
N VAL A 465 20.55 1.59 18.87
CA VAL A 465 20.17 0.90 20.10
C VAL A 465 21.44 0.40 20.78
N ASP A 466 21.60 0.65 22.08
CA ASP A 466 22.73 0.13 22.84
C ASP A 466 22.50 -1.31 23.32
N SER A 467 23.51 -1.94 23.83
CA SER A 467 23.45 -3.33 24.34
C SER A 467 22.49 -3.51 25.53
N SER A 468 22.07 -2.44 26.19
CA SER A 468 21.09 -2.43 27.28
C SER A 468 19.67 -2.25 26.78
N GLY A 469 19.48 -2.03 25.46
CA GLY A 469 18.19 -1.76 24.82
C GLY A 469 17.73 -0.30 24.94
N ASN A 470 18.59 0.65 25.32
CA ASN A 470 18.26 2.06 25.21
C ASN A 470 18.32 2.50 23.76
N ILE A 471 17.35 3.33 23.36
CA ILE A 471 17.11 3.77 22.01
C ILE A 471 17.50 5.24 21.88
N TYR A 472 18.30 5.55 20.88
CA TYR A 472 18.74 6.92 20.59
C TYR A 472 18.17 7.32 19.24
N VAL A 473 17.36 8.39 19.22
CA VAL A 473 16.72 8.94 18.04
C VAL A 473 17.34 10.29 17.73
N GLY A 474 17.82 10.45 16.51
CA GLY A 474 18.35 11.72 16.02
C GLY A 474 17.47 12.30 14.92
N GLY A 475 17.40 13.63 14.86
CA GLY A 475 16.61 14.30 13.86
C GLY A 475 16.68 15.82 13.91
N GLN A 476 15.62 16.47 13.41
CA GLN A 476 15.48 17.92 13.36
C GLN A 476 14.13 18.36 13.94
N VAL A 477 14.11 19.51 14.61
CA VAL A 477 12.91 20.17 15.11
C VAL A 477 12.87 21.64 14.67
N THR A 478 11.71 22.12 14.20
CA THR A 478 11.56 23.53 13.79
C THR A 478 11.14 24.46 14.94
N GLY A 479 10.87 23.90 16.09
CA GLY A 479 10.52 24.61 17.32
C GLY A 479 11.32 24.12 18.50
N THR A 480 10.64 23.76 19.58
CA THR A 480 11.28 23.31 20.81
C THR A 480 10.88 21.88 21.11
N ILE A 481 11.85 21.02 21.40
CA ILE A 481 11.67 19.64 21.85
C ILE A 481 12.23 19.50 23.27
N GLY A 482 11.45 18.89 24.16
CA GLY A 482 11.84 18.72 25.53
C GLY A 482 11.73 19.96 26.43
N ALA A 483 11.71 19.74 27.73
CA ALA A 483 11.55 20.82 28.73
C ALA A 483 12.86 21.63 28.88
N GLY A 484 12.74 22.95 28.82
CA GLY A 484 13.88 23.84 29.02
C GLY A 484 14.80 24.03 27.79
N GLN A 485 14.45 23.47 26.65
CA GLN A 485 15.15 23.68 25.39
C GLN A 485 14.68 24.97 24.72
N THR A 486 15.47 25.52 23.83
CA THR A 486 15.16 26.73 23.07
C THR A 486 15.57 26.55 21.62
N ASN A 487 14.71 26.97 20.69
CA ASN A 487 15.04 27.03 19.27
C ASN A 487 16.10 28.12 19.04
N GLN A 488 17.18 27.76 18.33
CA GLN A 488 18.32 28.65 18.04
C GLN A 488 18.23 29.26 16.62
N GLY A 489 17.38 28.71 15.73
CA GLY A 489 17.35 29.18 14.36
C GLY A 489 16.37 28.55 13.40
N GLY A 490 16.82 28.21 12.20
CA GLY A 490 15.98 27.72 11.08
C GLY A 490 15.50 26.27 11.19
N GLY A 491 15.88 25.60 12.22
CA GLY A 491 15.60 24.20 12.54
C GLY A 491 16.82 23.66 13.27
N ASP A 492 16.59 23.03 14.42
CA ASP A 492 17.67 22.58 15.28
C ASP A 492 17.78 21.05 15.26
N ALA A 493 18.99 20.56 15.42
CA ALA A 493 19.28 19.16 15.66
C ALA A 493 18.74 18.72 17.03
N TYR A 494 18.23 17.49 17.12
CA TYR A 494 17.86 16.90 18.40
C TYR A 494 18.34 15.47 18.55
N VAL A 495 18.56 15.04 19.78
CA VAL A 495 18.75 13.66 20.20
C VAL A 495 17.77 13.35 21.33
N ALA A 496 16.96 12.32 21.16
CA ALA A 496 16.10 11.78 22.21
C ALA A 496 16.62 10.39 22.62
N LYS A 497 16.66 10.12 23.93
CA LYS A 497 16.96 8.82 24.50
C LYS A 497 15.71 8.24 25.15
N LEU A 498 15.37 7.01 24.75
CA LEU A 498 14.28 6.24 25.34
C LEU A 498 14.84 4.95 25.98
N ASP A 499 14.16 4.46 27.01
CA ASP A 499 14.40 3.12 27.52
C ASP A 499 13.78 2.04 26.59
N SER A 500 14.04 0.77 26.89
CA SER A 500 13.50 -0.36 26.11
C SER A 500 11.97 -0.47 26.16
N SER A 501 11.31 0.23 27.08
CA SER A 501 9.85 0.30 27.20
C SER A 501 9.24 1.50 26.47
N GLY A 502 10.07 2.33 25.83
CA GLY A 502 9.65 3.51 25.10
C GLY A 502 9.41 4.74 26.00
N ASN A 503 9.88 4.74 27.26
CA ASN A 503 9.83 5.94 28.09
C ASN A 503 10.98 6.86 27.73
N VAL A 504 10.70 8.14 27.52
CA VAL A 504 11.70 9.16 27.22
C VAL A 504 12.54 9.40 28.48
N ILE A 505 13.86 9.26 28.37
CA ILE A 505 14.83 9.54 29.43
C ILE A 505 15.26 10.99 29.32
N TYR A 506 15.60 11.44 28.10
CA TYR A 506 15.88 12.85 27.83
C TYR A 506 15.58 13.19 26.37
N GLU A 507 15.39 14.49 26.13
CA GLU A 507 15.35 15.13 24.82
C GLU A 507 16.31 16.32 24.87
N GLN A 508 17.32 16.32 24.00
CA GLN A 508 18.33 17.36 23.93
C GLN A 508 18.33 17.99 22.56
N GLN A 509 18.15 19.30 22.51
CA GLN A 509 18.20 20.12 21.31
C GLN A 509 19.53 20.88 21.26
N SER A 510 20.10 20.95 20.08
CA SER A 510 21.31 21.73 19.79
C SER A 510 21.17 22.36 18.42
N GLY A 511 21.69 23.57 18.25
CA GLY A 511 21.59 24.20 16.95
C GLY A 511 22.36 25.52 16.89
N SER A 512 22.31 26.12 15.72
CA SER A 512 22.86 27.41 15.35
C SER A 512 21.75 28.33 14.82
N SER A 513 22.11 29.48 14.27
CA SER A 513 21.15 30.33 13.56
C SER A 513 20.73 29.80 12.18
N GLY A 514 21.41 28.77 11.68
CA GLY A 514 21.11 28.07 10.42
C GLY A 514 20.14 26.92 10.57
N ALA A 515 20.11 26.03 9.60
CA ALA A 515 19.41 24.76 9.69
C ALA A 515 20.40 23.69 10.15
N ASP A 516 20.06 23.02 11.22
CA ASP A 516 20.87 22.01 11.85
C ASP A 516 20.06 20.72 11.98
N SER A 517 20.67 19.56 11.83
CA SER A 517 19.98 18.27 11.91
C SER A 517 20.94 17.16 12.28
N VAL A 518 20.47 16.20 13.08
CA VAL A 518 21.16 14.92 13.24
C VAL A 518 20.81 14.03 12.05
N ALA A 519 21.81 13.60 11.30
CA ALA A 519 21.65 12.72 10.14
C ALA A 519 21.82 11.24 10.53
N ALA A 520 22.75 10.92 11.44
CA ALA A 520 23.00 9.54 11.85
C ALA A 520 23.47 9.44 13.31
N THR A 521 23.12 8.34 13.97
CA THR A 521 23.57 8.00 15.33
C THR A 521 24.14 6.58 15.32
N ALA A 522 25.16 6.34 16.16
CA ALA A 522 25.68 4.99 16.38
C ALA A 522 26.18 4.85 17.82
N THR A 523 25.95 3.68 18.40
CA THR A 523 26.47 3.34 19.74
C THR A 523 27.86 2.72 19.62
N THR A 524 28.71 3.02 20.58
CA THR A 524 30.07 2.46 20.66
C THR A 524 30.16 1.34 21.72
N SER A 525 31.15 0.46 21.57
CA SER A 525 31.32 -0.68 22.50
C SER A 525 31.64 -0.29 23.95
N ASP A 526 32.09 0.94 24.17
CA ASP A 526 32.32 1.53 25.51
C ASP A 526 31.07 2.21 26.11
N GLY A 527 29.90 2.04 25.44
CA GLY A 527 28.62 2.60 25.90
C GLY A 527 28.42 4.07 25.52
N GLY A 528 29.30 4.64 24.70
CA GLY A 528 29.16 5.99 24.17
C GLY A 528 28.13 6.08 23.02
N LEU A 529 27.71 7.30 22.71
CA LEU A 529 26.89 7.64 21.55
C LEU A 529 27.69 8.57 20.63
N VAL A 530 27.86 8.18 19.38
CA VAL A 530 28.37 9.04 18.31
C VAL A 530 27.19 9.59 17.52
N VAL A 531 27.20 10.91 17.35
CA VAL A 531 26.18 11.66 16.62
C VAL A 531 26.85 12.34 15.44
N ALA A 532 26.36 12.11 14.24
CA ALA A 532 26.76 12.83 13.04
C ALA A 532 25.65 13.82 12.68
N SER A 533 25.96 15.10 12.75
CA SER A 533 25.05 16.20 12.48
C SER A 533 25.55 17.06 11.32
N THR A 534 24.62 17.70 10.65
CA THR A 534 24.90 18.82 9.75
C THR A 534 24.57 20.09 10.51
N GLU A 535 25.54 20.96 10.71
CA GLU A 535 25.40 22.23 11.43
C GLU A 535 25.84 23.37 10.53
N ASN A 536 24.91 24.22 10.13
CA ASN A 536 25.17 25.33 9.21
C ASN A 536 25.95 24.89 7.93
N GLY A 537 25.65 23.69 7.41
CA GLY A 537 26.28 23.11 6.22
C GLY A 537 27.58 22.34 6.48
N HIS A 538 28.14 22.36 7.68
CA HIS A 538 29.30 21.56 8.09
C HIS A 538 28.90 20.18 8.59
N ALA A 539 29.70 19.19 8.30
CA ALA A 539 29.58 17.87 8.89
C ALA A 539 30.28 17.83 10.25
N ILE A 540 29.51 17.72 11.31
CA ILE A 540 30.00 17.69 12.69
C ILE A 540 29.81 16.29 13.29
N LEU A 541 30.86 15.78 13.94
CA LEU A 541 30.81 14.51 14.63
C LEU A 541 31.07 14.74 16.11
N SER A 542 30.17 14.22 16.97
CA SER A 542 30.27 14.37 18.43
C SER A 542 30.12 13.03 19.11
N LYS A 543 30.93 12.75 20.15
CA LYS A 543 30.77 11.57 21.02
C LYS A 543 30.33 11.97 22.42
N TYR A 544 29.34 11.31 22.92
CA TYR A 544 28.81 11.51 24.29
C TYR A 544 29.04 10.26 25.11
N ALA A 545 29.61 10.46 26.33
CA ALA A 545 29.85 9.37 27.26
C ALA A 545 28.53 8.77 27.76
N ASN A 546 28.47 7.44 27.90
CA ASN A 546 27.31 6.71 28.41
C ASN A 546 26.00 7.02 27.65
N GLY A 547 26.11 7.50 26.41
CA GLY A 547 24.96 7.92 25.62
C GLY A 547 24.17 9.05 26.25
N ASP A 548 24.81 10.00 26.97
CA ASP A 548 24.16 11.13 27.60
C ASP A 548 24.48 12.43 26.84
N ALA A 549 23.62 12.76 25.87
CA ALA A 549 23.75 13.97 25.07
C ALA A 549 23.37 15.28 25.85
N THR A 550 22.91 15.17 27.10
CA THR A 550 22.68 16.35 27.95
C THR A 550 23.97 16.91 28.51
N GLN A 551 25.06 16.14 28.42
CA GLN A 551 26.41 16.54 28.82
C GLN A 551 27.22 17.07 27.62
N ALA A 552 28.30 17.77 27.91
CA ALA A 552 29.26 18.14 26.88
C ALA A 552 29.83 16.89 26.21
N PRO A 553 30.06 16.92 24.86
CA PRO A 553 30.68 15.78 24.18
C PRO A 553 32.09 15.52 24.71
N VAL A 554 32.48 14.23 24.80
CA VAL A 554 33.85 13.81 25.11
C VAL A 554 34.83 14.39 24.10
N TRP A 555 34.43 14.35 22.85
CA TRP A 555 35.12 14.99 21.74
C TRP A 555 34.12 15.42 20.67
N GLN A 556 34.49 16.44 19.92
CA GLN A 556 33.78 16.93 18.75
C GLN A 556 34.80 17.26 17.67
N VAL A 557 34.47 16.94 16.41
CA VAL A 557 35.29 17.24 15.25
C VAL A 557 34.41 17.78 14.13
N ASP A 558 34.85 18.86 13.51
CA ASP A 558 34.31 19.43 12.30
C ASP A 558 35.07 18.80 11.09
N LEU A 559 34.35 17.99 10.30
CA LEU A 559 34.91 17.36 9.11
C LEU A 559 35.06 18.33 7.94
N GLY A 560 34.34 19.46 7.97
CA GLY A 560 34.35 20.54 6.98
C GLY A 560 33.00 20.85 6.39
N ASP A 561 32.95 21.94 5.62
CA ASP A 561 31.75 22.39 4.89
C ASP A 561 31.47 21.42 3.72
N LEU A 562 30.26 20.84 3.70
CA LEU A 562 29.82 19.91 2.66
C LEU A 562 29.53 20.60 1.31
N GLN A 563 29.29 21.90 1.31
CA GLN A 563 29.00 22.75 0.16
C GLN A 563 27.80 22.34 -0.70
N ASN A 564 27.18 23.29 -1.35
CA ASN A 564 26.15 23.13 -2.38
C ASN A 564 25.05 22.08 -2.05
N GLY A 565 24.59 22.02 -0.80
CA GLY A 565 23.56 21.07 -0.37
C GLY A 565 24.08 19.65 -0.17
N GLY A 566 25.36 19.48 0.09
CA GLY A 566 25.91 18.21 0.57
C GLY A 566 25.27 17.77 1.88
N ALA A 567 25.26 16.47 2.13
CA ALA A 567 24.58 15.86 3.28
C ALA A 567 25.33 14.62 3.78
N ILE A 568 25.21 14.34 5.07
CA ILE A 568 25.62 13.07 5.63
C ILE A 568 24.57 12.01 5.25
N GLY A 569 25.02 10.84 4.77
CA GLY A 569 24.17 9.74 4.32
C GLY A 569 24.18 8.52 5.27
N GLY A 570 25.23 8.37 6.09
CA GLY A 570 25.35 7.24 7.00
C GLY A 570 26.50 7.33 7.97
N LEU A 571 26.43 6.48 9.00
CA LEU A 571 27.44 6.35 10.05
C LEU A 571 27.62 4.88 10.41
N ALA A 572 28.84 4.38 10.41
CA ALA A 572 29.19 3.05 10.88
C ALA A 572 30.32 3.10 11.89
N VAL A 573 30.22 2.26 12.92
CA VAL A 573 31.26 2.11 13.96
C VAL A 573 31.71 0.66 14.05
N SER A 574 33.00 0.41 13.97
CA SER A 574 33.56 -0.94 14.04
C SER A 574 34.94 -0.91 14.71
N GLY A 575 35.09 -1.60 15.85
CA GLY A 575 36.36 -1.80 16.52
C GLY A 575 37.12 -0.50 16.91
N GLY A 576 36.39 0.57 17.24
CA GLY A 576 36.98 1.89 17.51
C GLY A 576 37.16 2.78 16.27
N ASN A 577 36.94 2.25 15.06
CA ASN A 577 36.91 3.05 13.84
C ASN A 577 35.51 3.57 13.57
N ILE A 578 35.45 4.80 13.10
CA ILE A 578 34.19 5.49 12.75
C ILE A 578 34.26 5.87 11.28
N TYR A 579 33.19 5.59 10.56
CA TYR A 579 33.07 5.88 9.13
C TYR A 579 31.80 6.70 8.90
N VAL A 580 31.97 7.90 8.34
CA VAL A 580 30.88 8.79 7.95
C VAL A 580 30.78 8.81 6.44
N SER A 581 29.64 8.50 5.89
CA SER A 581 29.37 8.62 4.45
C SER A 581 28.45 9.80 4.14
N GLY A 582 28.47 10.24 2.92
CA GLY A 582 27.57 11.29 2.47
C GLY A 582 27.87 11.79 1.06
N THR A 583 27.33 12.95 0.77
CA THR A 583 27.47 13.67 -0.49
C THR A 583 28.13 15.01 -0.26
N THR A 584 29.11 15.37 -1.08
CA THR A 584 29.78 16.69 -1.00
C THR A 584 30.25 17.18 -2.36
N SER A 585 30.26 18.47 -2.56
CA SER A 585 31.01 19.10 -3.67
C SER A 585 32.36 19.65 -3.21
N ASN A 586 32.72 19.49 -1.94
CA ASN A 586 33.99 19.90 -1.41
C ASN A 586 35.08 18.84 -1.66
N ALA A 587 35.91 19.03 -2.64
CA ALA A 587 37.02 18.13 -2.98
C ALA A 587 38.15 18.11 -1.91
N ALA A 588 38.07 18.96 -0.90
CA ALA A 588 39.06 19.10 0.17
C ALA A 588 38.44 18.96 1.56
N LEU A 589 37.42 18.08 1.70
CA LEU A 589 36.80 17.71 3.00
C LEU A 589 37.80 16.90 3.80
N ASN A 590 38.58 17.58 4.68
CA ASN A 590 39.73 16.97 5.33
C ASN A 590 39.90 17.36 6.81
N ALA A 591 38.82 17.78 7.47
CA ALA A 591 38.83 18.21 8.87
C ALA A 591 39.89 19.29 9.16
N GLY A 592 39.94 20.33 8.33
CA GLY A 592 40.92 21.41 8.47
C GLY A 592 42.39 21.01 8.21
N GLY A 593 42.60 19.93 7.45
CA GLY A 593 43.93 19.39 7.13
C GLY A 593 44.39 18.26 8.05
N ALA A 594 43.56 17.82 8.98
CA ALA A 594 43.88 16.73 9.88
C ALA A 594 43.83 15.36 9.20
N ALA A 595 42.96 15.20 8.17
CA ALA A 595 42.80 13.95 7.41
C ALA A 595 43.55 13.99 6.07
N SER A 596 44.07 12.85 5.64
CA SER A 596 44.60 12.68 4.28
C SER A 596 43.47 12.41 3.27
N ILE A 597 43.67 12.78 2.00
CA ILE A 597 42.77 12.40 0.90
C ILE A 597 43.33 11.12 0.28
N ALA A 598 42.68 9.97 0.59
CA ALA A 598 43.12 8.68 0.10
C ALA A 598 42.67 8.40 -1.34
N ASN A 599 41.50 8.89 -1.74
CA ASN A 599 40.97 8.87 -3.09
C ASN A 599 40.32 10.22 -3.37
N GLY A 600 40.78 10.91 -4.44
CA GLY A 600 40.29 12.27 -4.77
C GLY A 600 38.95 12.31 -5.44
N GLY A 601 38.23 13.45 -5.33
CA GLY A 601 36.96 13.70 -6.02
C GLY A 601 37.11 13.77 -7.54
N SER A 602 36.02 13.47 -8.23
CA SER A 602 36.03 13.24 -9.69
C SER A 602 35.22 14.27 -10.50
N GLY A 603 34.62 15.28 -9.88
CA GLY A 603 33.85 16.24 -10.68
C GLY A 603 32.84 17.08 -9.88
N GLY A 604 31.55 16.97 -10.14
CA GLY A 604 30.51 17.83 -9.59
C GLY A 604 30.27 17.65 -8.08
N THR A 605 29.29 16.82 -7.72
CA THR A 605 29.16 16.29 -6.35
C THR A 605 29.62 14.84 -6.34
N ASP A 606 30.33 14.44 -5.30
CA ASP A 606 30.82 13.09 -5.12
C ASP A 606 30.25 12.46 -3.83
N ALA A 607 30.05 11.15 -3.85
CA ALA A 607 29.89 10.38 -2.63
C ALA A 607 31.23 10.32 -1.88
N PHE A 608 31.20 10.41 -0.55
CA PHE A 608 32.42 10.33 0.26
C PHE A 608 32.27 9.32 1.41
N VAL A 609 33.40 8.82 1.88
CA VAL A 609 33.56 8.16 3.17
C VAL A 609 34.70 8.83 3.92
N PHE A 610 34.43 9.30 5.14
CA PHE A 610 35.41 9.86 6.05
C PHE A 610 35.70 8.87 7.15
N ALA A 611 36.94 8.48 7.33
CA ALA A 611 37.40 7.55 8.34
C ALA A 611 38.08 8.26 9.51
N LEU A 612 37.70 7.84 10.75
CA LEU A 612 38.26 8.36 11.98
C LEU A 612 38.55 7.21 12.95
N THR A 613 39.52 7.40 13.83
CA THR A 613 39.82 6.48 14.93
C THR A 613 39.47 7.11 16.26
N ASP A 614 38.55 6.47 17.01
CA ASP A 614 38.14 6.82 18.36
C ASP A 614 39.01 6.09 19.37
N SER A 615 39.77 6.80 20.18
CA SER A 615 40.56 6.27 21.26
C SER A 615 39.89 6.37 22.64
N GLY A 616 38.58 6.62 22.66
CA GLY A 616 37.77 6.83 23.86
C GLY A 616 37.71 8.29 24.27
N ALA A 617 38.84 8.87 24.70
CA ALA A 617 38.92 10.26 25.17
C ALA A 617 39.18 11.29 24.04
N SER A 618 39.59 10.85 22.87
CA SER A 618 39.91 11.70 21.74
C SER A 618 39.63 10.95 20.42
N VAL A 619 39.52 11.70 19.35
CA VAL A 619 39.34 11.19 17.99
C VAL A 619 40.44 11.72 17.09
N SER A 620 40.94 10.87 16.19
CA SER A 620 41.83 11.27 15.10
C SER A 620 41.12 11.19 13.76
N ALA A 621 41.25 12.17 12.93
CA ALA A 621 40.80 12.14 11.55
C ALA A 621 41.87 11.46 10.69
N ASP A 622 41.54 10.33 10.05
CA ASP A 622 42.51 9.49 9.37
C ASP A 622 42.57 9.82 7.87
N HIS A 623 41.50 9.59 7.15
CA HIS A 623 41.42 9.88 5.74
C HIS A 623 39.99 10.11 5.26
N VAL A 624 39.89 10.77 4.10
CA VAL A 624 38.64 10.84 3.33
C VAL A 624 38.87 10.21 1.95
N SER A 625 37.87 9.52 1.47
CA SER A 625 37.84 8.91 0.14
C SER A 625 36.60 9.32 -0.60
N TYR A 626 36.73 9.73 -1.84
CA TYR A 626 35.60 10.04 -2.70
C TYR A 626 35.36 8.86 -3.65
N ALA A 627 34.10 8.54 -3.85
CA ALA A 627 33.62 7.53 -4.80
C ALA A 627 32.66 8.21 -5.76
N GLY A 628 33.15 8.64 -6.92
CA GLY A 628 32.32 9.37 -7.84
C GLY A 628 32.83 9.29 -9.28
N THR A 629 32.08 9.94 -10.16
CA THR A 629 32.33 10.09 -11.59
C THR A 629 32.44 11.58 -11.93
N SER A 630 32.60 11.93 -13.20
CA SER A 630 32.57 13.35 -13.61
C SER A 630 31.13 13.96 -13.57
N ALA A 631 30.12 13.18 -13.22
CA ALA A 631 28.72 13.62 -13.09
C ALA A 631 28.36 13.89 -11.61
N THR A 632 27.07 13.96 -11.32
CA THR A 632 26.57 14.07 -9.94
C THR A 632 26.49 12.69 -9.31
N ASP A 633 27.14 12.52 -8.19
CA ASP A 633 27.14 11.29 -7.41
C ASP A 633 26.72 11.60 -5.97
N GLN A 634 25.86 10.74 -5.41
CA GLN A 634 25.31 10.91 -4.05
C GLN A 634 25.67 9.67 -3.23
N GLY A 635 26.21 9.88 -2.05
CA GLY A 635 26.48 8.84 -1.08
C GLY A 635 25.27 8.56 -0.21
N GLY A 636 24.99 7.29 0.01
CA GLY A 636 23.96 6.78 0.93
C GLY A 636 24.60 6.11 2.16
N GLY A 637 24.08 4.94 2.56
CA GLY A 637 24.56 4.20 3.71
C GLY A 637 25.99 3.65 3.57
N VAL A 638 26.64 3.42 4.71
CA VAL A 638 27.97 2.81 4.84
C VAL A 638 27.92 1.66 5.84
N THR A 639 28.68 0.60 5.56
CA THR A 639 28.90 -0.51 6.49
C THR A 639 30.34 -1.01 6.36
N VAL A 640 30.81 -1.80 7.35
CA VAL A 640 32.20 -2.26 7.40
C VAL A 640 32.27 -3.75 7.65
N GLY A 641 33.05 -4.45 6.87
CA GLY A 641 33.34 -5.87 7.04
C GLY A 641 34.25 -6.13 8.24
N SER A 642 34.22 -7.37 8.72
CA SER A 642 35.15 -7.82 9.80
C SER A 642 36.62 -7.77 9.39
N ASP A 643 36.90 -7.73 8.10
CA ASP A 643 38.27 -7.56 7.52
C ASP A 643 38.66 -6.08 7.36
N GLY A 644 37.80 -5.15 7.77
CA GLY A 644 38.01 -3.72 7.63
C GLY A 644 37.66 -3.15 6.25
N THR A 645 37.13 -3.94 5.34
CA THR A 645 36.62 -3.46 4.05
C THR A 645 35.40 -2.57 4.28
N ILE A 646 35.41 -1.38 3.72
CA ILE A 646 34.32 -0.40 3.82
C ILE A 646 33.44 -0.54 2.60
N TYR A 647 32.13 -0.64 2.80
CA TYR A 647 31.14 -0.70 1.72
C TYR A 647 30.25 0.54 1.77
N LEU A 648 30.21 1.26 0.67
CA LEU A 648 29.43 2.48 0.47
C LEU A 648 28.39 2.22 -0.62
N THR A 649 27.15 2.60 -0.37
CA THR A 649 26.13 2.67 -1.43
C THR A 649 25.84 4.11 -1.83
N GLY A 650 25.24 4.27 -3.00
CA GLY A 650 24.84 5.59 -3.46
C GLY A 650 24.15 5.57 -4.82
N THR A 651 24.05 6.76 -5.38
CA THR A 651 23.39 7.02 -6.67
C THR A 651 24.32 7.84 -7.56
N THR A 652 24.47 7.45 -8.80
CA THR A 652 25.31 8.16 -9.79
C THR A 652 24.51 8.53 -11.04
N LYS A 653 24.77 9.71 -11.57
CA LYS A 653 24.38 10.11 -12.95
C LYS A 653 25.48 9.87 -13.98
N GLY A 654 26.62 9.34 -13.56
CA GLY A 654 27.74 9.01 -14.39
C GLY A 654 27.92 7.53 -14.66
N THR A 655 29.10 7.14 -15.11
CA THR A 655 29.48 5.74 -15.35
C THR A 655 30.85 5.50 -14.72
N PHE A 656 30.88 4.59 -13.75
CA PHE A 656 32.15 4.16 -13.16
C PHE A 656 33.01 3.38 -14.17
N ALA A 657 34.32 3.40 -13.99
CA ALA A 657 35.25 2.72 -14.87
C ALA A 657 34.93 1.20 -14.94
N GLY A 658 34.84 0.68 -16.16
CA GLY A 658 34.52 -0.73 -16.41
C GLY A 658 33.04 -1.09 -16.21
N GLN A 659 32.17 -0.15 -15.87
CA GLN A 659 30.73 -0.37 -15.71
C GLN A 659 29.96 0.09 -16.96
N THR A 660 28.73 -0.37 -17.10
CA THR A 660 27.81 0.03 -18.16
C THR A 660 26.60 0.72 -17.59
N ARG A 661 26.04 1.64 -18.33
CA ARG A 661 24.86 2.42 -17.99
C ARG A 661 23.69 2.05 -18.90
N SER A 662 22.52 1.88 -18.36
CA SER A 662 21.32 1.52 -19.13
C SER A 662 20.80 2.65 -20.01
N ALA A 663 20.90 3.91 -19.59
CA ALA A 663 20.52 5.09 -20.37
C ALA A 663 21.29 6.34 -19.94
N VAL A 664 21.40 7.33 -20.85
CA VAL A 664 22.07 8.60 -20.59
C VAL A 664 21.18 9.49 -19.71
N ASN A 665 21.76 10.17 -18.71
CA ASN A 665 21.09 11.07 -17.77
C ASN A 665 20.07 10.41 -16.81
N THR A 666 20.13 9.11 -16.63
CA THR A 666 19.33 8.39 -15.62
C THR A 666 20.16 8.18 -14.35
N ASN A 667 19.48 8.10 -13.22
CA ASN A 667 20.10 7.70 -11.96
C ASN A 667 20.38 6.21 -11.96
N ASN A 668 21.58 5.81 -11.56
CA ASN A 668 21.93 4.41 -11.32
C ASN A 668 22.42 4.25 -9.88
N ALA A 669 21.92 3.24 -9.18
CA ALA A 669 22.46 2.85 -7.89
C ALA A 669 23.89 2.29 -8.06
N PHE A 670 24.72 2.45 -7.05
CA PHE A 670 26.03 1.81 -7.01
C PHE A 670 26.36 1.29 -5.61
N VAL A 671 27.25 0.30 -5.57
CA VAL A 671 27.96 -0.14 -4.37
C VAL A 671 29.45 -0.06 -4.67
N ALA A 672 30.20 0.57 -3.77
CA ALA A 672 31.67 0.65 -3.83
C ALA A 672 32.28 -0.04 -2.63
N ALA A 673 33.33 -0.80 -2.84
CA ALA A 673 34.17 -1.32 -1.77
C ALA A 673 35.47 -0.53 -1.72
N LEU A 674 35.87 -0.17 -0.51
CA LEU A 674 37.11 0.53 -0.22
C LEU A 674 37.92 -0.32 0.76
N ALA A 675 39.22 -0.38 0.54
CA ALA A 675 40.13 -0.95 1.53
C ALA A 675 40.13 -0.09 2.81
N ALA A 676 40.55 -0.65 3.94
CA ALA A 676 40.65 0.06 5.23
C ALA A 676 41.43 1.39 5.15
N GLY A 677 42.41 1.52 4.22
CA GLY A 677 43.15 2.75 3.94
C GLY A 677 42.48 3.70 2.97
N GLY A 678 41.23 3.49 2.58
CA GLY A 678 40.39 4.37 1.79
C GLY A 678 40.53 4.22 0.25
N SER A 679 41.40 3.35 -0.27
CA SER A 679 41.50 3.14 -1.73
C SER A 679 40.26 2.36 -2.23
N VAL A 680 39.62 2.85 -3.27
CA VAL A 680 38.53 2.11 -3.91
C VAL A 680 39.06 0.85 -4.57
N THR A 681 38.54 -0.30 -4.18
CA THR A 681 38.96 -1.61 -4.69
C THR A 681 38.11 -2.06 -5.86
N TRP A 682 36.79 -1.84 -5.78
CA TRP A 682 35.85 -2.07 -6.87
C TRP A 682 34.61 -1.19 -6.71
N THR A 683 33.90 -0.95 -7.81
CA THR A 683 32.58 -0.35 -7.86
C THR A 683 31.69 -1.19 -8.74
N HIS A 684 30.44 -1.34 -8.35
CA HIS A 684 29.42 -2.02 -9.15
C HIS A 684 28.19 -1.15 -9.27
N GLN A 685 27.69 -0.99 -10.50
CA GLN A 685 26.60 -0.08 -10.83
C GLN A 685 25.37 -0.88 -11.26
N TYR A 686 24.22 -0.53 -10.72
CA TYR A 686 22.94 -1.19 -10.97
C TYR A 686 22.01 -0.22 -11.70
N GLY A 687 21.42 -0.67 -12.79
CA GLY A 687 20.34 0.06 -13.49
C GLY A 687 19.00 -0.63 -13.26
N GLY A 688 17.93 0.14 -13.19
CA GLY A 688 16.56 -0.37 -13.23
C GLY A 688 16.14 -0.81 -14.63
N ALA A 689 15.02 -1.49 -14.76
CA ALA A 689 14.44 -1.91 -16.05
C ALA A 689 14.08 -0.70 -16.93
N ASP A 690 13.70 0.41 -16.34
CA ASP A 690 13.41 1.72 -16.95
C ASP A 690 14.67 2.63 -17.02
N GLY A 691 15.82 2.16 -16.57
CA GLY A 691 17.07 2.93 -16.47
C GLY A 691 17.21 3.79 -15.22
N GLN A 692 16.21 3.84 -14.32
CA GLN A 692 16.29 4.58 -13.06
C GLN A 692 16.52 3.63 -11.90
N SER A 693 17.53 3.95 -11.07
CA SER A 693 17.69 3.28 -9.77
C SER A 693 18.47 4.16 -8.81
N THR A 694 18.22 4.02 -7.52
CA THR A 694 18.92 4.72 -6.44
C THR A 694 19.36 3.75 -5.36
N GLY A 695 20.55 3.95 -4.79
CA GLY A 695 21.03 3.22 -3.63
C GLY A 695 20.61 3.94 -2.36
N ALA A 696 19.98 3.22 -1.42
CA ALA A 696 19.54 3.77 -0.14
C ALA A 696 20.42 3.30 1.01
N ALA A 697 20.51 1.98 1.23
CA ALA A 697 21.20 1.42 2.37
C ALA A 697 22.01 0.17 2.01
N VAL A 698 23.03 -0.12 2.80
CA VAL A 698 23.85 -1.32 2.70
C VAL A 698 24.11 -1.89 4.10
N ALA A 699 23.99 -3.20 4.24
CA ALA A 699 24.28 -3.89 5.50
C ALA A 699 25.11 -5.14 5.20
N ILE A 700 26.11 -5.43 6.06
CA ILE A 700 26.87 -6.66 5.94
C ILE A 700 26.07 -7.83 6.50
N ASP A 701 26.18 -8.97 5.87
CA ASP A 701 25.68 -10.22 6.43
C ASP A 701 26.74 -10.77 7.41
N PRO A 702 26.52 -10.74 8.72
CA PRO A 702 27.53 -11.19 9.69
C PRO A 702 27.87 -12.67 9.56
N ALA A 703 26.97 -13.45 9.00
CA ALA A 703 27.18 -14.88 8.73
C ALA A 703 27.74 -15.15 7.32
N GLY A 704 27.94 -14.12 6.49
CA GLY A 704 28.51 -14.21 5.14
C GLY A 704 27.69 -15.05 4.16
N ALA A 705 28.27 -15.39 3.02
CA ALA A 705 27.72 -16.32 2.05
C ALA A 705 28.12 -17.76 2.36
N SER A 706 27.23 -18.71 2.14
CA SER A 706 27.43 -20.14 2.35
C SER A 706 26.82 -20.95 1.21
N VAL A 707 27.02 -22.28 1.25
CA VAL A 707 26.39 -23.20 0.28
C VAL A 707 24.85 -23.14 0.35
N LEU A 708 24.27 -22.80 1.49
CA LEU A 708 22.82 -22.63 1.62
C LEU A 708 22.28 -21.54 0.69
N ASP A 709 23.03 -20.44 0.48
CA ASP A 709 22.67 -19.40 -0.46
C ASP A 709 22.63 -19.93 -1.91
N ALA A 710 23.59 -20.80 -2.29
CA ALA A 710 23.64 -21.41 -3.60
C ALA A 710 22.53 -22.46 -3.79
N LEU A 711 22.01 -23.03 -2.70
CA LEU A 711 20.87 -23.95 -2.69
C LEU A 711 19.52 -23.25 -2.53
N GLY A 712 19.51 -21.90 -2.42
CA GLY A 712 18.30 -21.15 -2.19
C GLY A 712 17.60 -21.46 -0.86
N LEU A 713 18.36 -21.93 0.14
CA LEU A 713 17.88 -22.34 1.45
C LEU A 713 18.25 -21.30 2.52
N PRO A 714 17.39 -21.07 3.52
CA PRO A 714 17.65 -20.10 4.57
C PRO A 714 18.64 -20.67 5.60
N ARG A 715 19.24 -19.78 6.35
CA ARG A 715 19.93 -20.12 7.61
C ARG A 715 18.99 -19.90 8.78
N GLY A 716 19.23 -20.61 9.87
CA GLY A 716 18.45 -20.53 11.09
C GLY A 716 17.28 -21.50 11.14
N THR A 717 16.45 -21.31 12.13
CA THR A 717 15.27 -22.16 12.37
C THR A 717 14.14 -21.76 11.43
N LEU A 718 13.55 -22.76 10.77
CA LEU A 718 12.35 -22.57 9.98
C LEU A 718 11.15 -22.41 10.93
N ASP A 719 10.63 -21.21 11.00
CA ASP A 719 9.36 -20.97 11.67
C ASP A 719 8.26 -20.88 10.63
N LEU A 720 7.43 -21.93 10.58
CA LEU A 720 6.25 -21.98 9.71
C LEU A 720 4.99 -21.55 10.45
N ASN A 721 5.07 -21.14 11.71
CA ASN A 721 3.94 -20.66 12.49
C ASN A 721 3.74 -19.17 12.20
N GLN A 722 2.58 -18.84 11.68
CA GLN A 722 2.15 -17.45 11.57
C GLN A 722 1.33 -17.07 12.81
N SER A 723 1.52 -15.86 13.31
CA SER A 723 0.69 -15.35 14.38
C SER A 723 -0.77 -15.28 13.92
N VAL A 724 -1.68 -15.76 14.77
CA VAL A 724 -3.14 -15.65 14.57
C VAL A 724 -3.73 -14.41 15.20
N ASP A 725 -2.91 -13.64 15.90
CA ASP A 725 -3.25 -12.36 16.50
C ASP A 725 -3.46 -11.30 15.42
N LEU A 726 -4.56 -10.56 15.50
CA LEU A 726 -4.93 -9.54 14.51
C LEU A 726 -3.94 -8.39 14.46
N ALA A 727 -3.47 -7.89 15.60
CA ALA A 727 -2.51 -6.80 15.66
C ALA A 727 -1.14 -7.19 15.10
N SER A 728 -0.76 -8.48 15.22
CA SER A 728 0.48 -9.01 14.66
C SER A 728 0.40 -9.30 13.18
N SER A 729 -0.76 -9.75 12.69
CA SER A 729 -0.93 -10.29 11.33
C SER A 729 -1.58 -9.32 10.35
N THR A 730 -2.12 -8.19 10.84
CA THR A 730 -2.84 -7.20 10.04
C THR A 730 -2.41 -5.79 10.42
N THR A 731 -3.01 -4.77 9.80
CA THR A 731 -2.83 -3.36 10.20
C THR A 731 -3.69 -2.95 11.40
N LEU A 732 -4.52 -3.84 11.94
CA LEU A 732 -5.29 -3.59 13.16
C LEU A 732 -4.35 -3.34 14.33
N ARG A 733 -4.77 -2.45 15.23
CA ARG A 733 -4.05 -2.12 16.46
C ARG A 733 -4.97 -2.34 17.68
N THR A 734 -4.37 -2.66 18.79
CA THR A 734 -5.07 -2.65 20.07
C THR A 734 -5.64 -1.25 20.33
N GLY A 735 -6.95 -1.16 20.60
CA GLY A 735 -7.67 0.09 20.78
C GLY A 735 -8.43 0.56 19.53
N ASP A 736 -8.16 0.04 18.34
CA ASP A 736 -9.00 0.29 17.16
C ASP A 736 -10.43 -0.14 17.44
N SER A 737 -11.40 0.60 16.92
CA SER A 737 -12.80 0.33 17.23
C SER A 737 -13.74 0.67 16.09
N PHE A 738 -14.97 0.15 16.17
CA PHE A 738 -16.10 0.52 15.33
C PHE A 738 -17.40 0.31 16.10
N GLN A 739 -18.52 0.76 15.54
CA GLN A 739 -19.80 0.57 16.21
C GLN A 739 -20.76 -0.24 15.34
N ILE A 740 -21.60 -1.02 16.01
CA ILE A 740 -22.72 -1.74 15.39
C ILE A 740 -24.00 -1.16 15.96
N GLN A 741 -24.84 -0.58 15.10
CA GLN A 741 -26.15 -0.09 15.45
C GLN A 741 -27.22 -1.02 14.88
N ILE A 742 -28.01 -1.65 15.74
CA ILE A 742 -29.12 -2.51 15.35
C ILE A 742 -30.39 -1.67 15.37
N GLN A 743 -31.10 -1.65 14.23
CA GLN A 743 -32.35 -0.93 14.09
C GLN A 743 -33.51 -1.80 14.56
N GLY A 744 -34.39 -1.24 15.39
CA GLY A 744 -35.57 -1.91 15.95
C GLY A 744 -36.48 -0.89 16.67
N ALA A 745 -37.43 -1.36 17.47
CA ALA A 745 -38.31 -0.51 18.26
C ALA A 745 -37.56 0.44 19.23
N ALA A 746 -36.33 0.06 19.64
CA ALA A 746 -35.30 0.91 20.22
C ALA A 746 -33.98 0.60 19.51
N SER A 747 -33.34 1.59 18.94
CA SER A 747 -32.03 1.37 18.34
C SER A 747 -30.98 1.13 19.44
N ARG A 748 -30.15 0.09 19.26
CA ARG A 748 -29.04 -0.21 20.17
C ARG A 748 -27.72 -0.07 19.43
N THR A 749 -26.83 0.74 19.97
CA THR A 749 -25.46 0.90 19.44
C THR A 749 -24.48 0.25 20.42
N THR A 750 -23.58 -0.59 19.90
CA THR A 750 -22.54 -1.27 20.68
C THR A 750 -21.20 -0.97 20.02
N THR A 751 -20.22 -0.53 20.79
CA THR A 751 -18.83 -0.34 20.32
C THR A 751 -18.09 -1.67 20.43
N ILE A 752 -17.37 -2.02 19.38
CA ILE A 752 -16.45 -3.15 19.29
C ILE A 752 -15.04 -2.56 19.28
N THR A 753 -14.22 -2.98 20.22
CA THR A 753 -12.81 -2.56 20.33
C THR A 753 -11.91 -3.76 20.14
N ILE A 754 -10.81 -3.59 19.44
CA ILE A 754 -9.77 -4.61 19.28
C ILE A 754 -8.94 -4.67 20.57
N ASP A 755 -8.94 -5.83 21.23
CA ASP A 755 -8.16 -6.04 22.44
C ASP A 755 -6.76 -6.60 22.10
N ASP A 756 -5.88 -6.56 23.08
CA ASP A 756 -4.57 -7.20 22.99
C ASP A 756 -4.73 -8.73 22.84
N GLY A 757 -3.97 -9.35 21.94
CA GLY A 757 -4.09 -10.77 21.63
C GLY A 757 -5.41 -11.17 20.94
N GLU A 758 -6.16 -10.22 20.38
CA GLU A 758 -7.40 -10.49 19.66
C GLU A 758 -7.12 -11.33 18.41
N THR A 759 -7.88 -12.40 18.21
CA THR A 759 -7.85 -13.25 17.00
C THR A 759 -9.10 -13.02 16.16
N MET A 760 -9.09 -13.49 14.90
CA MET A 760 -10.27 -13.42 14.04
C MET A 760 -11.47 -14.16 14.64
N ASP A 761 -11.23 -15.27 15.37
CA ASP A 761 -12.27 -16.05 16.04
C ASP A 761 -12.84 -15.33 17.27
N SER A 762 -11.98 -14.72 18.11
CA SER A 762 -12.41 -13.99 19.30
C SER A 762 -13.17 -12.71 18.91
N LEU A 763 -12.72 -12.00 17.89
CA LEU A 763 -13.41 -10.84 17.34
C LEU A 763 -14.80 -11.22 16.78
N ALA A 764 -14.89 -12.34 16.07
CA ALA A 764 -16.18 -12.85 15.57
C ALA A 764 -17.14 -13.20 16.72
N LEU A 765 -16.65 -13.80 17.79
CA LEU A 765 -17.46 -14.08 19.01
C LEU A 765 -17.92 -12.78 19.70
N LYS A 766 -17.03 -11.79 19.82
CA LYS A 766 -17.34 -10.47 20.39
C LYS A 766 -18.46 -9.78 19.61
N ILE A 767 -18.34 -9.77 18.26
CA ILE A 767 -19.36 -9.20 17.37
C ILE A 767 -20.68 -9.99 17.46
N SER A 768 -20.62 -11.32 17.50
CA SER A 768 -21.81 -12.16 17.65
C SER A 768 -22.54 -11.85 18.96
N SER A 769 -21.81 -11.65 20.05
CA SER A 769 -22.37 -11.24 21.35
C SER A 769 -23.03 -9.86 21.28
N ALA A 770 -22.41 -8.92 20.55
CA ALA A 770 -22.98 -7.59 20.33
C ALA A 770 -24.25 -7.62 19.47
N LEU A 771 -24.30 -8.47 18.46
CA LEU A 771 -25.49 -8.68 17.63
C LEU A 771 -26.60 -9.41 18.37
N GLY A 772 -26.25 -10.39 19.21
CA GLY A 772 -27.25 -11.22 19.93
C GLY A 772 -28.21 -11.93 18.96
N PHE A 773 -29.50 -11.75 19.14
CA PHE A 773 -30.51 -12.34 18.24
C PHE A 773 -30.62 -11.65 16.86
N ALA A 774 -29.94 -10.53 16.66
CA ALA A 774 -30.04 -9.80 15.42
C ALA A 774 -29.17 -10.40 14.30
N GLY A 775 -28.16 -11.19 14.66
CA GLY A 775 -27.25 -11.77 13.68
C GLY A 775 -26.10 -12.53 14.32
N SER A 776 -25.09 -12.82 13.54
CA SER A 776 -23.88 -13.51 13.98
C SER A 776 -22.67 -13.04 13.18
N ALA A 777 -21.49 -13.21 13.76
CA ALA A 777 -20.24 -13.11 13.03
C ALA A 777 -19.46 -14.41 13.15
N THR A 778 -18.74 -14.76 12.12
CA THR A 778 -17.93 -15.98 12.04
C THR A 778 -16.61 -15.68 11.35
N ALA A 779 -15.54 -16.30 11.82
CA ALA A 779 -14.32 -16.42 11.04
C ALA A 779 -14.54 -17.49 9.97
N THR A 780 -14.39 -17.12 8.71
CA THR A 780 -14.66 -17.99 7.55
C THR A 780 -13.48 -17.99 6.58
N TYR A 781 -13.38 -19.03 5.76
CA TYR A 781 -12.36 -19.06 4.71
C TYR A 781 -12.78 -18.17 3.54
N ALA A 782 -12.05 -17.09 3.34
CA ALA A 782 -12.21 -16.18 2.21
C ALA A 782 -10.89 -15.40 2.00
N ASN A 783 -10.69 -14.84 0.83
CA ASN A 783 -9.55 -13.97 0.50
C ASN A 783 -8.17 -14.59 0.85
N GLY A 784 -8.03 -15.90 0.63
CA GLY A 784 -6.76 -16.61 0.86
C GLY A 784 -6.47 -17.00 2.32
N GLY A 785 -7.39 -16.74 3.25
CA GLY A 785 -7.17 -17.02 4.66
C GLY A 785 -8.45 -17.02 5.48
N LYS A 786 -8.30 -16.83 6.78
CA LYS A 786 -9.40 -16.73 7.74
C LYS A 786 -9.87 -15.27 7.81
N ALA A 787 -11.04 -14.96 7.22
CA ALA A 787 -11.65 -13.63 7.13
C ALA A 787 -12.86 -13.52 8.08
N LEU A 788 -13.19 -12.30 8.50
CA LEU A 788 -14.36 -11.99 9.32
C LEU A 788 -15.61 -11.86 8.43
N LYS A 789 -16.64 -12.64 8.71
CA LYS A 789 -17.97 -12.48 8.09
C LYS A 789 -18.99 -12.08 9.14
N ILE A 790 -19.66 -10.95 8.92
CA ILE A 790 -20.76 -10.44 9.77
C ILE A 790 -22.07 -10.63 9.00
N SER A 791 -23.07 -11.24 9.61
CA SER A 791 -24.35 -11.56 8.98
C SER A 791 -25.52 -11.14 9.89
N VAL A 792 -26.63 -10.69 9.29
CA VAL A 792 -27.85 -10.36 10.01
C VAL A 792 -28.97 -11.34 9.67
N ASN A 793 -29.83 -11.62 10.67
CA ASN A 793 -30.97 -12.53 10.54
C ASN A 793 -32.09 -11.92 9.68
N PRO A 794 -33.00 -12.75 9.10
CA PRO A 794 -34.12 -12.26 8.30
C PRO A 794 -34.94 -11.20 9.03
N GLY A 795 -35.25 -10.11 8.36
CA GLY A 795 -36.03 -9.00 8.91
C GLY A 795 -35.21 -8.03 9.78
N ILE A 796 -33.90 -8.23 9.92
CA ILE A 796 -33.01 -7.37 10.71
C ILE A 796 -32.19 -6.47 9.82
N THR A 797 -31.98 -5.26 10.32
CA THR A 797 -31.07 -4.27 9.74
C THR A 797 -30.05 -3.85 10.80
N ALA A 798 -28.79 -3.91 10.48
CA ALA A 798 -27.70 -3.41 11.31
C ALA A 798 -26.81 -2.45 10.50
N THR A 799 -26.38 -1.37 11.12
CA THR A 799 -25.46 -0.40 10.52
C THR A 799 -24.09 -0.53 11.15
N LEU A 800 -23.07 -0.72 10.34
CA LEU A 800 -21.67 -0.66 10.73
C LEU A 800 -21.20 0.79 10.62
N ILE A 801 -20.75 1.38 11.72
CA ILE A 801 -20.35 2.77 11.82
C ILE A 801 -18.86 2.79 12.06
N ALA A 802 -18.11 3.56 11.24
CA ALA A 802 -16.67 3.73 11.37
C ALA A 802 -16.27 4.17 12.78
N GLY A 803 -15.10 3.76 13.21
CA GLY A 803 -14.45 4.26 14.40
C GLY A 803 -13.90 5.68 14.23
N PRO A 804 -13.16 6.19 15.20
CA PRO A 804 -12.40 7.42 15.03
C PRO A 804 -11.45 7.30 13.84
N ALA A 805 -11.19 8.40 13.12
CA ALA A 805 -10.48 8.39 11.85
C ALA A 805 -9.14 7.62 11.89
N ASP A 806 -8.36 7.77 12.98
CA ASP A 806 -7.06 7.10 13.12
C ASP A 806 -7.13 5.74 13.83
N PHE A 807 -8.32 5.34 14.31
CA PHE A 807 -8.57 4.11 15.06
C PHE A 807 -9.80 3.36 14.53
N ASP A 808 -10.03 3.43 13.22
CA ASP A 808 -11.16 2.74 12.58
C ASP A 808 -10.82 1.30 12.22
N ALA A 809 -11.33 0.35 13.02
CA ALA A 809 -11.15 -1.07 12.77
C ALA A 809 -11.85 -1.56 11.49
N LEU A 810 -12.92 -0.91 11.02
CA LEU A 810 -13.58 -1.31 9.76
C LEU A 810 -12.68 -1.02 8.57
N ALA A 811 -12.08 0.17 8.52
CA ALA A 811 -11.15 0.54 7.46
C ALA A 811 -9.97 -0.45 7.40
N ARG A 812 -9.39 -0.80 8.57
CA ARG A 812 -8.27 -1.73 8.68
C ARG A 812 -8.64 -3.20 8.38
N LEU A 813 -9.90 -3.56 8.50
CA LEU A 813 -10.44 -4.86 8.06
C LEU A 813 -10.84 -4.87 6.57
N GLY A 814 -10.81 -3.70 5.91
CA GLY A 814 -11.31 -3.56 4.56
C GLY A 814 -12.83 -3.78 4.48
N ILE A 815 -13.56 -3.36 5.51
CA ILE A 815 -15.02 -3.39 5.56
C ILE A 815 -15.53 -1.95 5.43
N SER A 816 -16.28 -1.68 4.36
CA SER A 816 -16.91 -0.37 4.20
C SER A 816 -17.97 -0.14 5.27
N PRO A 817 -17.98 1.01 5.95
CA PRO A 817 -19.09 1.41 6.80
C PRO A 817 -20.41 1.42 6.00
N GLY A 818 -21.50 1.03 6.62
CA GLY A 818 -22.80 0.97 5.94
C GLY A 818 -23.77 -0.01 6.58
N THR A 819 -24.93 -0.16 5.96
CA THR A 819 -26.00 -0.96 6.49
C THR A 819 -26.03 -2.35 5.84
N ILE A 820 -26.10 -3.39 6.66
CA ILE A 820 -26.38 -4.76 6.24
C ILE A 820 -27.84 -5.07 6.60
N SER A 821 -28.58 -5.66 5.67
CA SER A 821 -30.01 -5.96 5.86
C SER A 821 -30.38 -7.28 5.19
N ASN A 822 -31.08 -8.09 5.91
CA ASN A 822 -31.67 -9.32 5.39
C ASN A 822 -33.18 -9.12 5.26
N ALA A 823 -33.60 -8.50 4.14
CA ALA A 823 -34.99 -8.32 3.83
C ALA A 823 -35.66 -9.69 3.71
N SER A 824 -36.72 -9.94 4.49
CA SER A 824 -37.52 -11.15 4.35
C SER A 824 -38.05 -11.23 2.92
N GLY A 825 -37.52 -12.14 2.13
CA GLY A 825 -38.07 -12.47 0.82
C GLY A 825 -39.54 -12.84 1.01
N ASN A 826 -40.40 -12.24 0.23
CA ASN A 826 -41.84 -12.50 0.21
C ASN A 826 -42.09 -13.96 -0.19
N SER A 827 -41.98 -14.89 0.74
CA SER A 827 -42.53 -16.23 0.60
C SER A 827 -43.94 -16.17 1.14
N ASN A 828 -44.92 -16.31 0.24
CA ASN A 828 -46.31 -16.55 0.57
C ASN A 828 -46.44 -17.64 1.65
N SER A 829 -46.67 -17.24 2.88
CA SER A 829 -47.34 -18.10 3.86
C SER A 829 -48.32 -17.24 4.64
N SER A 830 -49.57 -17.47 4.31
CA SER A 830 -50.73 -17.01 5.03
C SER A 830 -50.70 -17.54 6.47
N SER A 831 -50.54 -16.69 7.49
CA SER A 831 -51.15 -16.85 8.79
C SER A 831 -51.15 -15.52 9.55
N SER A 832 -52.40 -15.04 9.73
CA SER A 832 -53.01 -14.23 10.80
C SER A 832 -52.13 -13.38 11.73
N SER A 833 -52.38 -12.08 11.63
CA SER A 833 -52.58 -11.06 12.66
C SER A 833 -51.72 -11.07 13.92
N THR A 834 -50.88 -10.07 14.07
CA THR A 834 -50.95 -9.16 15.22
C THR A 834 -50.26 -7.82 14.83
N THR A 835 -50.94 -6.76 15.10
CA THR A 835 -50.57 -5.34 14.94
C THR A 835 -49.23 -5.07 15.60
N ALA A 836 -48.19 -4.80 14.81
CA ALA A 836 -46.94 -4.16 15.26
C ALA A 836 -46.89 -2.77 14.65
N THR A 837 -47.25 -1.76 15.44
CA THR A 837 -47.02 -0.35 15.17
C THR A 837 -45.52 -0.06 15.28
N GLY A 838 -44.86 0.12 14.15
CA GLY A 838 -43.47 0.53 14.02
C GLY A 838 -43.02 0.26 12.58
N ALA A 839 -43.19 1.25 11.68
CA ALA A 839 -42.75 1.13 10.31
C ALA A 839 -41.21 1.00 10.29
N ALA A 840 -40.72 -0.19 9.95
CA ALA A 840 -39.32 -0.40 9.64
C ALA A 840 -38.97 0.46 8.41
N SER A 841 -38.02 1.37 8.52
CA SER A 841 -37.51 2.16 7.39
C SER A 841 -37.03 1.21 6.29
N GLN A 842 -37.63 1.32 5.11
CA GLN A 842 -37.26 0.54 3.94
C GLN A 842 -35.84 0.91 3.50
N VAL A 843 -35.03 -0.07 3.16
CA VAL A 843 -33.64 0.13 2.68
C VAL A 843 -33.58 -0.18 1.18
N PHE A 844 -33.14 0.79 0.37
CA PHE A 844 -32.95 0.61 -1.05
C PHE A 844 -31.46 0.66 -1.40
N GLY A 845 -30.95 -0.43 -2.01
CA GLY A 845 -29.63 -0.48 -2.55
C GLY A 845 -29.60 -0.08 -4.02
N LEU A 846 -28.69 0.79 -4.37
CA LEU A 846 -28.53 1.27 -5.75
C LEU A 846 -27.82 0.27 -6.65
N GLY A 847 -27.05 -0.65 -6.06
CA GLY A 847 -26.35 -1.70 -6.81
C GLY A 847 -25.04 -1.24 -7.46
N PHE A 848 -24.40 -0.20 -6.93
CA PHE A 848 -23.01 0.07 -7.32
C PHE A 848 -22.12 -1.08 -6.88
N SER A 849 -21.24 -1.56 -7.79
CA SER A 849 -20.19 -2.52 -7.43
C SER A 849 -19.12 -1.83 -6.59
N GLY A 850 -18.45 -2.56 -5.72
CA GLY A 850 -17.31 -2.03 -4.95
C GLY A 850 -16.05 -1.75 -5.82
N LYS A 851 -16.12 -2.01 -7.14
CA LYS A 851 -15.04 -1.65 -8.07
C LYS A 851 -15.29 -0.25 -8.64
N PRO A 852 -14.25 0.59 -8.75
CA PRO A 852 -14.36 1.86 -9.45
C PRO A 852 -14.87 1.64 -10.87
N LEU A 853 -15.83 2.46 -11.30
CA LEU A 853 -16.30 2.48 -12.68
C LEU A 853 -15.35 3.35 -13.50
N ASP A 854 -14.94 2.85 -14.65
CA ASP A 854 -14.01 3.49 -15.58
C ASP A 854 -14.69 3.61 -16.95
N ILE A 855 -14.48 4.71 -17.64
CA ILE A 855 -14.95 4.94 -19.01
C ILE A 855 -13.83 5.36 -19.96
N SER A 856 -12.58 5.14 -19.57
CA SER A 856 -11.39 5.46 -20.38
C SER A 856 -11.25 4.58 -21.61
N THR A 857 -11.92 3.43 -21.65
CA THR A 857 -12.03 2.57 -22.83
C THR A 857 -13.50 2.34 -23.21
N ALA A 858 -13.77 2.06 -24.48
CA ALA A 858 -15.13 1.77 -24.96
C ALA A 858 -15.74 0.52 -24.28
N THR A 859 -14.91 -0.46 -23.94
CA THR A 859 -15.35 -1.70 -23.27
C THR A 859 -15.75 -1.42 -21.83
N ASP A 860 -14.91 -0.71 -21.06
CA ASP A 860 -15.18 -0.35 -19.67
C ASP A 860 -16.37 0.61 -19.60
N ALA A 861 -16.48 1.57 -20.53
CA ALA A 861 -17.62 2.46 -20.66
C ALA A 861 -18.94 1.67 -20.89
N GLY A 862 -18.90 0.57 -21.64
CA GLY A 862 -20.05 -0.33 -21.82
C GLY A 862 -20.49 -0.95 -20.50
N ALA A 863 -19.55 -1.47 -19.72
CA ALA A 863 -19.80 -2.06 -18.40
C ALA A 863 -20.31 -1.01 -17.40
N ALA A 864 -19.66 0.14 -17.33
CA ALA A 864 -20.07 1.27 -16.48
C ALA A 864 -21.49 1.74 -16.82
N ARG A 865 -21.81 1.91 -18.11
CA ARG A 865 -23.16 2.29 -18.55
C ARG A 865 -24.21 1.28 -18.14
N ALA A 866 -23.97 -0.02 -18.35
CA ALA A 866 -24.89 -1.08 -17.95
C ALA A 866 -25.19 -1.03 -16.44
N GLN A 867 -24.16 -0.83 -15.62
CA GLN A 867 -24.32 -0.71 -14.16
C GLN A 867 -25.11 0.54 -13.77
N LEU A 868 -24.84 1.70 -14.39
CA LEU A 868 -25.58 2.93 -14.12
C LEU A 868 -27.05 2.84 -14.51
N LEU A 869 -27.39 2.11 -15.59
CA LEU A 869 -28.78 1.84 -15.95
C LEU A 869 -29.50 0.96 -14.91
N ASN A 870 -28.80 0.02 -14.27
CA ASN A 870 -29.35 -0.73 -13.16
C ASN A 870 -29.58 0.17 -11.93
N VAL A 871 -28.65 1.10 -11.64
CA VAL A 871 -28.80 2.10 -10.57
C VAL A 871 -30.02 2.98 -10.82
N LEU A 872 -30.22 3.47 -12.05
CA LEU A 872 -31.41 4.23 -12.44
C LEU A 872 -32.71 3.43 -12.20
N SER A 873 -32.68 2.14 -12.49
CA SER A 873 -33.83 1.24 -12.22
C SER A 873 -34.10 1.14 -10.73
N SER A 874 -33.05 1.04 -9.90
CA SER A 874 -33.15 0.99 -8.43
C SER A 874 -33.73 2.29 -7.85
N ILE A 875 -33.31 3.45 -8.36
CA ILE A 875 -33.86 4.77 -7.97
C ILE A 875 -35.36 4.86 -8.32
N ARG A 876 -35.76 4.42 -9.50
CA ARG A 876 -37.18 4.37 -9.91
C ARG A 876 -38.00 3.45 -9.00
N ASN A 877 -37.42 2.32 -8.63
CA ASN A 877 -38.09 1.39 -7.72
C ASN A 877 -38.26 2.00 -6.31
N ALA A 878 -37.25 2.68 -5.79
CA ALA A 878 -37.36 3.41 -4.52
C ALA A 878 -38.49 4.47 -4.58
N TYR A 879 -38.56 5.24 -5.63
CA TYR A 879 -39.63 6.23 -5.84
C TYR A 879 -41.03 5.58 -5.86
N ARG A 880 -41.21 4.51 -6.65
CA ARG A 880 -42.51 3.83 -6.76
C ARG A 880 -42.96 3.27 -5.41
N THR A 881 -42.07 2.62 -4.70
CA THR A 881 -42.37 2.01 -3.40
C THR A 881 -42.75 3.03 -2.34
N THR A 882 -42.10 4.20 -2.33
CA THR A 882 -42.38 5.26 -1.34
C THR A 882 -43.64 6.05 -1.67
N ASN A 883 -44.09 6.07 -2.92
CA ASN A 883 -45.26 6.80 -3.37
C ASN A 883 -46.49 5.90 -3.55
N THR A 884 -46.44 4.60 -3.30
CA THR A 884 -47.61 3.70 -3.33
C THR A 884 -48.44 3.85 -2.06
N PRO A 885 -49.74 4.19 -2.12
CA PRO A 885 -50.58 4.35 -0.94
C PRO A 885 -50.64 3.04 -0.12
N ALA A 886 -50.52 3.14 1.20
CA ALA A 886 -50.70 2.03 2.11
C ALA A 886 -52.12 1.52 2.03
N GLY A 887 -52.37 0.36 1.38
CA GLY A 887 -53.70 -0.25 1.20
C GLY A 887 -54.01 -0.74 -0.20
N SER A 888 -53.22 -0.42 -1.22
CA SER A 888 -53.32 -1.10 -2.51
C SER A 888 -52.67 -2.47 -2.41
N THR A 889 -53.41 -3.51 -2.08
CA THR A 889 -53.02 -4.89 -2.34
C THR A 889 -52.86 -5.00 -3.87
N SER A 890 -51.61 -4.95 -4.34
CA SER A 890 -51.31 -5.44 -5.66
C SER A 890 -51.64 -6.94 -5.62
N THR A 891 -52.77 -7.31 -6.19
CA THR A 891 -52.97 -8.68 -6.63
C THR A 891 -51.75 -9.01 -7.47
N ALA A 892 -50.87 -9.86 -6.91
CA ALA A 892 -49.81 -10.47 -7.69
C ALA A 892 -50.47 -11.12 -8.88
N SER A 893 -50.39 -10.48 -10.05
CA SER A 893 -50.68 -11.13 -11.30
C SER A 893 -49.66 -12.27 -11.37
N THR A 894 -50.18 -13.49 -11.19
CA THR A 894 -49.48 -14.69 -11.67
C THR A 894 -48.82 -14.32 -12.97
N GLN A 895 -47.51 -14.49 -13.02
CA GLN A 895 -46.73 -14.38 -14.21
C GLN A 895 -47.39 -15.31 -15.26
N SER A 896 -48.34 -14.80 -16.01
CA SER A 896 -48.73 -15.41 -17.25
C SER A 896 -47.49 -15.28 -18.13
N THR A 897 -47.06 -16.33 -18.73
CA THR A 897 -46.19 -16.35 -19.91
C THR A 897 -46.86 -15.54 -21.00
N GLY A 898 -46.93 -14.22 -20.80
CA GLY A 898 -47.45 -13.25 -21.72
C GLY A 898 -46.44 -12.99 -22.80
N ALA A 899 -46.90 -13.01 -24.02
CA ALA A 899 -46.14 -12.73 -25.21
C ALA A 899 -45.24 -11.51 -25.04
N VAL A 900 -43.99 -11.64 -25.41
CA VAL A 900 -42.99 -10.58 -25.47
C VAL A 900 -43.64 -9.37 -26.19
N PRO A 901 -43.56 -8.13 -25.61
CA PRO A 901 -44.17 -6.96 -26.24
C PRO A 901 -43.77 -6.83 -27.70
N ALA A 902 -44.72 -6.50 -28.57
CA ALA A 902 -44.54 -6.51 -30.02
C ALA A 902 -43.37 -5.62 -30.49
N TYR A 903 -42.99 -4.57 -29.74
CA TYR A 903 -41.84 -3.74 -30.04
C TYR A 903 -40.51 -4.44 -29.81
N LEU A 904 -40.39 -5.29 -28.76
CA LEU A 904 -39.19 -6.11 -28.52
C LEU A 904 -39.04 -7.21 -29.55
N THR A 905 -40.15 -7.82 -29.99
CA THR A 905 -40.14 -8.79 -31.11
C THR A 905 -39.75 -8.12 -32.42
N SER A 906 -40.17 -6.89 -32.68
CA SER A 906 -39.76 -6.13 -33.86
C SER A 906 -38.31 -5.69 -33.80
N GLN A 907 -37.80 -5.30 -32.64
CA GLN A 907 -36.36 -5.00 -32.43
C GLN A 907 -35.49 -6.27 -32.61
N LEU A 908 -35.89 -7.38 -32.03
CA LEU A 908 -35.19 -8.65 -32.21
C LEU A 908 -35.14 -9.09 -33.67
N ALA A 909 -36.27 -8.93 -34.39
CA ALA A 909 -36.34 -9.21 -35.82
C ALA A 909 -35.43 -8.24 -36.62
N SER A 910 -35.34 -6.98 -36.23
CA SER A 910 -34.45 -6.01 -36.86
C SER A 910 -32.99 -6.35 -36.66
N TYR A 911 -32.61 -6.76 -35.43
CA TYR A 911 -31.25 -7.22 -35.15
C TYR A 911 -30.90 -8.53 -35.84
N GLN A 912 -31.85 -9.48 -35.96
CA GLN A 912 -31.66 -10.72 -36.71
C GLN A 912 -31.48 -10.45 -38.20
N THR A 913 -32.25 -9.51 -38.77
CA THR A 913 -32.13 -9.08 -40.17
C THR A 913 -30.79 -8.39 -40.42
N ALA A 914 -30.34 -7.51 -39.49
CA ALA A 914 -29.04 -6.85 -39.60
C ALA A 914 -27.89 -7.86 -39.51
N LEU A 915 -27.99 -8.84 -38.60
CA LEU A 915 -26.99 -9.90 -38.45
C LEU A 915 -26.91 -10.80 -39.66
N SER A 916 -28.08 -11.12 -40.28
CA SER A 916 -28.17 -11.88 -41.52
C SER A 916 -27.56 -11.14 -42.70
N ALA A 917 -27.78 -9.82 -42.77
CA ALA A 917 -27.17 -8.95 -43.77
C ALA A 917 -25.65 -8.86 -43.61
N LEU A 918 -25.16 -8.75 -42.37
CA LEU A 918 -23.73 -8.74 -42.04
C LEU A 918 -23.07 -10.08 -42.43
N THR A 919 -23.74 -11.20 -42.14
CA THR A 919 -23.26 -12.54 -42.47
C THR A 919 -23.24 -12.75 -44.01
N ALA A 920 -24.23 -12.20 -44.72
CA ALA A 920 -24.25 -12.24 -46.18
C ALA A 920 -23.15 -11.41 -46.85
N LEU A 921 -22.78 -10.26 -46.20
CA LEU A 921 -21.66 -9.42 -46.64
C LEU A 921 -20.30 -10.10 -46.38
N SER A 922 -20.16 -10.85 -45.28
CA SER A 922 -18.94 -11.59 -44.99
C SER A 922 -18.72 -12.81 -45.89
N THR A 923 -19.79 -13.40 -46.43
CA THR A 923 -19.71 -14.51 -47.37
C THR A 923 -19.51 -14.05 -48.82
N SER A 924 -19.81 -12.81 -49.18
CA SER A 924 -19.61 -12.29 -50.53
C SER A 924 -18.19 -11.76 -50.82
N SER A 925 -17.35 -11.62 -49.74
CA SER A 925 -15.96 -11.16 -49.89
C SER A 925 -14.92 -12.26 -50.08
N SER A 926 -15.32 -13.55 -50.14
CA SER A 926 -14.39 -14.69 -50.29
C SER A 926 -14.37 -15.35 -51.70
N THR A 927 -15.04 -14.77 -52.70
CA THR A 927 -15.02 -15.30 -54.09
C THR A 927 -14.79 -14.19 -55.09
N THR A 928 -13.57 -13.65 -55.15
CA THR A 928 -12.98 -13.16 -56.42
C THR A 928 -11.50 -12.98 -56.27
N GLY A 929 -10.72 -13.80 -56.99
CA GLY A 929 -9.35 -13.43 -57.27
C GLY A 929 -8.30 -14.54 -57.28
N THR A 930 -8.47 -15.55 -58.13
CA THR A 930 -7.33 -16.20 -58.75
C THR A 930 -7.64 -16.55 -60.19
N SER A 931 -7.21 -15.72 -61.10
CA SER A 931 -6.85 -16.20 -62.45
C SER A 931 -6.00 -15.15 -63.17
N GLY A 932 -4.74 -15.54 -63.40
CA GLY A 932 -4.01 -15.25 -64.59
C GLY A 932 -3.34 -13.92 -64.78
N LEU A 933 -2.01 -13.94 -64.77
CA LEU A 933 -1.26 -13.67 -66.03
C LEU A 933 0.23 -13.90 -65.77
N ALA A 934 0.79 -14.47 -66.86
CA ALA A 934 2.12 -14.98 -67.07
C ALA A 934 3.30 -14.06 -66.75
#